data_c011524e1120eeccc3e7936618468bfa
#
_entry.id   c011524e1120eeccc3e7936618468bfa
#
_cell.length_a   1.000
_cell.length_b   1.000
_cell.length_c   1.000
_cell.angle_alpha   90.00
_cell.angle_beta   90.00
_cell.angle_gamma   90.00
#
_symmetry.space_group_name_H-M   'P 1'
#
loop_
_entity.id
_entity.type
_entity.pdbx_description
1 polymer ?
#
loop_
_entity_poly.entity_id
_entity_poly.type
_entity_poly.pdbx_seq_one_letter_code
_entity_poly.pdbx_strand_id
1 'polypeptide(L)'
;MEMNELKGLTHEEVRKKIQRGQTNEFKANTSTSTWQIIKRNVFTLFNALNFVIALALVAVQAWSNLVFFAVICFNALSGIATELRAKRMIDKLNLMSKELVIVIRAGEEETIDPEEIVLGDLIKLSAGDQIPSDAIVQKGVAEANEAMLTGESDLVLKEEGDELLSGSFLASGQVYARVKRVGANNYANKLMVEAKTLKPINSRILYNLAKISSFTGKIIIPFGIALFCEAFLIKLLPVKDSVITSSTALLGMLPKGIALLTVTSLLTAVIKLGMRKVLVQEMYSVETLARVDTLCLDKTGTITQGKMTVKGIHSLSEHFSEETIEVILAAYMQNSEDNNPTAQAIRKAYGELEHAYTAESIIPFSSDRKWGAMTLTNLGTVYLGAPEMLLKENPPAVLEAQAHGSRVLILARSVEAIDMHDLTLPSDVEAIAVIEILDPIREGAAETLDYLRSQDVDLKIISGDNPVTVSYIAKEAGFESYESYIDCSKIEDDELVDLAESTAIFGRVSPHQKKLLIQTLKAAGRTTAMTGDGVNDILALREADCSIVMAEGDPATRQIANLVLLNSDFNDVPEILFEGRRVVNNIGRIAPIFFIKTIYSFILAIICIASALLFDINYLLIFPFIPIQITLIDQFVEGFPPFVLTFERNIKPVEKHFLKRSLHLALPNALMVVFSVLFVRLWGAHHGWSSLDMSTLSYYLLGSIGFLSVIRACLPLNIWRGLLIIFSVCGFYLSAFYLKGLIEIGTLTAVTFPVYLALMALFTGIFILATIYQKYEFD
;
A
#
# COMPACT_ATOMS: atom_id res chain seq x y z
N MET A 1 -25.65 -6.00 -44.44
CA MET A 1 -24.22 -6.10 -44.79
C MET A 1 -23.51 -6.64 -43.56
N GLU A 2 -23.28 -7.64 -43.47
CA GLU A 2 -23.27 -9.04 -43.09
C GLU A 2 -21.89 -9.44 -42.50
N MET A 3 -21.93 -10.34 -41.55
CA MET A 3 -20.83 -11.00 -40.84
C MET A 3 -19.51 -11.28 -41.60
N ASN A 4 -19.41 -10.98 -42.88
CA ASN A 4 -18.22 -11.20 -43.69
C ASN A 4 -17.09 -10.18 -43.49
N GLU A 5 -17.34 -8.99 -42.89
CA GLU A 5 -16.32 -7.97 -42.60
C GLU A 5 -15.61 -8.16 -41.26
N LEU A 6 -16.16 -8.96 -40.36
CA LEU A 6 -15.65 -9.24 -39.05
C LEU A 6 -14.76 -10.51 -38.95
N LYS A 7 -14.17 -10.98 -40.05
CA LYS A 7 -13.37 -12.22 -40.06
C LYS A 7 -12.04 -12.14 -39.29
N GLY A 8 -11.55 -10.95 -39.00
CA GLY A 8 -10.25 -10.76 -38.35
C GLY A 8 -9.06 -11.23 -39.20
N LEU A 9 -7.88 -11.31 -38.58
CA LEU A 9 -6.67 -11.82 -39.24
C LEU A 9 -6.66 -13.36 -39.28
N THR A 10 -6.08 -13.93 -40.33
CA THR A 10 -5.81 -15.37 -40.38
C THR A 10 -4.63 -15.73 -39.48
N HIS A 11 -4.56 -16.97 -38.98
CA HIS A 11 -3.47 -17.44 -38.15
C HIS A 11 -2.09 -17.30 -38.84
N GLU A 12 -2.03 -17.39 -40.17
CA GLU A 12 -0.78 -17.18 -40.91
C GLU A 12 -0.32 -15.73 -40.91
N GLU A 13 -1.25 -14.78 -41.02
CA GLU A 13 -0.96 -13.35 -40.89
C GLU A 13 -0.53 -12.97 -39.48
N VAL A 14 -1.16 -13.54 -38.45
CA VAL A 14 -0.77 -13.37 -37.05
C VAL A 14 0.67 -13.84 -36.84
N ARG A 15 1.03 -15.04 -37.35
CA ARG A 15 2.40 -15.55 -37.23
C ARG A 15 3.42 -14.65 -37.95
N LYS A 16 3.10 -14.13 -39.13
CA LYS A 16 3.99 -13.18 -39.82
C LYS A 16 4.17 -11.88 -39.05
N LYS A 17 3.13 -11.39 -38.36
CA LYS A 17 3.19 -10.17 -37.55
C LYS A 17 4.01 -10.39 -36.26
N ILE A 18 3.86 -11.53 -35.59
CA ILE A 18 4.71 -11.92 -34.47
C ILE A 18 6.20 -11.96 -34.87
N GLN A 19 6.52 -12.59 -36.02
CA GLN A 19 7.91 -12.64 -36.54
C GLN A 19 8.48 -11.25 -36.85
N ARG A 20 7.63 -10.27 -37.18
CA ARG A 20 8.02 -8.87 -37.43
C ARG A 20 8.08 -8.03 -36.15
N GLY A 21 7.84 -8.61 -34.99
CA GLY A 21 7.80 -7.88 -33.71
C GLY A 21 6.63 -6.90 -33.59
N GLN A 22 5.53 -7.11 -34.35
CA GLN A 22 4.32 -6.29 -34.32
C GLN A 22 3.33 -6.81 -33.28
N THR A 23 3.82 -7.14 -32.08
CA THR A 23 3.04 -7.60 -30.92
C THR A 23 2.83 -6.46 -29.93
N ASN A 24 1.82 -6.61 -29.09
CA ASN A 24 1.52 -5.66 -28.02
C ASN A 24 2.42 -5.84 -26.77
N GLU A 25 3.45 -6.70 -26.87
CA GLU A 25 4.42 -6.86 -25.79
C GLU A 25 5.11 -5.53 -25.47
N PHE A 26 4.90 -5.02 -24.29
CA PHE A 26 5.56 -3.81 -23.79
C PHE A 26 6.15 -4.10 -22.41
N LYS A 27 7.45 -4.20 -22.37
CA LYS A 27 8.18 -4.28 -21.09
C LYS A 27 8.32 -2.89 -20.49
N ALA A 28 7.24 -2.40 -19.90
CA ALA A 28 7.38 -1.28 -18.97
C ALA A 28 8.34 -1.71 -17.86
N ASN A 29 9.36 -0.89 -17.56
CA ASN A 29 10.28 -1.11 -16.42
C ASN A 29 9.55 -0.93 -15.07
N THR A 30 8.31 -1.41 -14.95
CA THR A 30 7.48 -1.30 -13.74
C THR A 30 7.85 -2.35 -12.70
N SER A 31 8.34 -3.52 -13.10
CA SER A 31 8.86 -4.51 -12.16
C SER A 31 10.37 -4.32 -11.97
N THR A 32 10.81 -4.17 -10.71
CA THR A 32 12.24 -4.10 -10.40
C THR A 32 12.97 -5.32 -10.94
N SER A 33 13.96 -5.15 -11.83
CA SER A 33 14.73 -6.27 -12.35
C SER A 33 15.57 -6.92 -11.24
N THR A 34 15.92 -8.20 -11.40
CA THR A 34 16.83 -8.89 -10.48
C THR A 34 18.13 -8.12 -10.29
N TRP A 35 18.66 -7.52 -11.35
CA TRP A 35 19.86 -6.69 -11.29
C TRP A 35 19.67 -5.39 -10.50
N GLN A 36 18.50 -4.75 -10.61
CA GLN A 36 18.17 -3.57 -9.80
C GLN A 36 18.07 -3.92 -8.31
N ILE A 37 17.51 -5.09 -7.97
CA ILE A 37 17.47 -5.60 -6.60
C ILE A 37 18.89 -5.77 -6.06
N ILE A 38 19.77 -6.44 -6.81
CA ILE A 38 21.17 -6.61 -6.42
C ILE A 38 21.85 -5.26 -6.26
N LYS A 39 21.72 -4.36 -7.25
CA LYS A 39 22.32 -3.03 -7.23
C LYS A 39 21.87 -2.22 -6.02
N ARG A 40 20.58 -2.23 -5.69
CA ARG A 40 20.01 -1.49 -4.56
C ARG A 40 20.50 -2.01 -3.20
N ASN A 41 20.71 -3.32 -3.06
CA ASN A 41 21.18 -3.92 -1.81
C ASN A 41 22.70 -3.84 -1.64
N VAL A 42 23.47 -3.86 -2.74
CA VAL A 42 24.94 -3.87 -2.70
C VAL A 42 25.53 -2.46 -2.78
N PHE A 43 25.10 -1.65 -3.75
CA PHE A 43 25.69 -0.34 -4.04
C PHE A 43 24.96 0.80 -3.29
N THR A 44 24.96 0.73 -1.96
CA THR A 44 24.50 1.82 -1.10
C THR A 44 25.69 2.67 -0.66
N LEU A 45 25.50 3.97 -0.40
CA LEU A 45 26.52 4.83 0.20
C LEU A 45 27.11 4.19 1.46
N PHE A 46 26.25 3.57 2.24
CA PHE A 46 26.59 2.83 3.44
C PHE A 46 27.57 1.69 3.18
N ASN A 47 27.26 0.79 2.22
CA ASN A 47 28.15 -0.32 1.89
C ASN A 47 29.46 0.15 1.28
N ALA A 48 29.42 1.24 0.48
CA ALA A 48 30.62 1.87 -0.07
C ALA A 48 31.56 2.39 1.04
N LEU A 49 31.03 3.09 2.05
CA LEU A 49 31.80 3.55 3.20
C LEU A 49 32.39 2.38 3.99
N ASN A 50 31.61 1.33 4.25
CA ASN A 50 32.11 0.14 4.95
C ASN A 50 33.19 -0.60 4.12
N PHE A 51 33.06 -0.62 2.81
CA PHE A 51 34.06 -1.19 1.93
C PHE A 51 35.39 -0.41 2.00
N VAL A 52 35.33 0.92 1.99
CA VAL A 52 36.51 1.79 2.17
C VAL A 52 37.16 1.55 3.53
N ILE A 53 36.37 1.46 4.61
CA ILE A 53 36.87 1.14 5.97
C ILE A 53 37.52 -0.24 5.96
N ALA A 54 36.91 -1.26 5.33
CA ALA A 54 37.48 -2.60 5.25
C ALA A 54 38.83 -2.58 4.49
N LEU A 55 38.92 -1.86 3.37
CA LEU A 55 40.18 -1.70 2.64
C LEU A 55 41.27 -1.02 3.48
N ALA A 56 40.92 0.02 4.24
CA ALA A 56 41.87 0.69 5.15
C ALA A 56 42.35 -0.26 6.25
N LEU A 57 41.50 -1.09 6.84
CA LEU A 57 41.85 -2.09 7.85
C LEU A 57 42.71 -3.23 7.25
N VAL A 58 42.48 -3.67 6.00
CA VAL A 58 43.29 -4.61 5.28
C VAL A 58 44.71 -4.03 5.04
N ALA A 59 44.79 -2.77 4.60
CA ALA A 59 46.06 -2.11 4.34
C ALA A 59 46.99 -2.03 5.57
N VAL A 60 46.41 -1.92 6.78
CA VAL A 60 47.15 -1.91 8.05
C VAL A 60 47.21 -3.30 8.72
N GLN A 61 46.81 -4.36 8.02
CA GLN A 61 46.82 -5.75 8.50
C GLN A 61 46.04 -5.99 9.80
N ALA A 62 44.89 -5.30 9.97
CA ALA A 62 44.01 -5.42 11.15
C ALA A 62 42.92 -6.49 10.91
N TRP A 63 43.28 -7.73 10.65
CA TRP A 63 42.41 -8.82 10.17
C TRP A 63 41.27 -9.15 11.14
N SER A 64 41.50 -9.16 12.45
CA SER A 64 40.48 -9.41 13.49
C SER A 64 39.31 -8.40 13.41
N ASN A 65 39.60 -7.18 12.97
CA ASN A 65 38.64 -6.09 12.86
C ASN A 65 37.78 -6.13 11.59
N LEU A 66 37.93 -7.13 10.71
CA LEU A 66 37.13 -7.28 9.47
C LEU A 66 35.85 -8.09 9.66
N VAL A 67 35.56 -8.65 10.81
CA VAL A 67 34.37 -9.48 11.08
C VAL A 67 33.07 -8.71 10.76
N PHE A 68 33.03 -7.39 10.99
CA PHE A 68 31.89 -6.57 10.64
C PHE A 68 31.56 -6.62 9.12
N PHE A 69 32.58 -6.76 8.28
CA PHE A 69 32.38 -6.83 6.81
C PHE A 69 31.69 -8.12 6.40
N ALA A 70 32.00 -9.24 7.04
CA ALA A 70 31.29 -10.51 6.85
C ALA A 70 29.80 -10.37 7.21
N VAL A 71 29.48 -9.67 8.32
CA VAL A 71 28.10 -9.39 8.72
C VAL A 71 27.39 -8.53 7.68
N ILE A 72 28.07 -7.52 7.10
CA ILE A 72 27.49 -6.69 6.04
C ILE A 72 27.20 -7.49 4.78
N CYS A 73 28.13 -8.37 4.36
CA CYS A 73 27.92 -9.28 3.23
C CYS A 73 26.71 -10.21 3.48
N PHE A 74 26.61 -10.78 4.67
CA PHE A 74 25.47 -11.62 5.06
C PHE A 74 24.16 -10.83 5.01
N ASN A 75 24.12 -9.61 5.53
CA ASN A 75 22.95 -8.74 5.49
C ASN A 75 22.52 -8.40 4.05
N ALA A 76 23.48 -8.08 3.18
CA ALA A 76 23.20 -7.81 1.77
C ALA A 76 22.64 -9.05 1.06
N LEU A 77 23.19 -10.23 1.28
CA LEU A 77 22.72 -11.49 0.72
C LEU A 77 21.31 -11.83 1.25
N SER A 78 21.09 -11.67 2.54
CA SER A 78 19.77 -11.89 3.17
C SER A 78 18.70 -10.93 2.60
N GLY A 79 19.07 -9.65 2.44
CA GLY A 79 18.20 -8.65 1.81
C GLY A 79 17.81 -9.01 0.38
N ILE A 80 18.82 -9.38 -0.44
CA ILE A 80 18.60 -9.85 -1.82
C ILE A 80 17.69 -11.08 -1.86
N ALA A 81 17.96 -12.08 -1.02
CA ALA A 81 17.17 -13.31 -0.98
C ALA A 81 15.70 -13.06 -0.60
N THR A 82 15.49 -12.21 0.40
CA THR A 82 14.14 -11.86 0.87
C THR A 82 13.38 -11.08 -0.21
N GLU A 83 14.03 -10.11 -0.85
CA GLU A 83 13.41 -9.27 -1.88
C GLU A 83 13.09 -10.10 -3.15
N LEU A 84 13.96 -11.04 -3.54
CA LEU A 84 13.70 -11.96 -4.65
C LEU A 84 12.52 -12.91 -4.35
N ARG A 85 12.37 -13.38 -3.10
CA ARG A 85 11.22 -14.20 -2.70
C ARG A 85 9.93 -13.42 -2.78
N ALA A 86 9.91 -12.19 -2.26
CA ALA A 86 8.73 -11.32 -2.34
C ALA A 86 8.36 -10.99 -3.79
N LYS A 87 9.36 -10.65 -4.64
CA LYS A 87 9.13 -10.43 -6.06
C LYS A 87 8.47 -11.63 -6.73
N ARG A 88 9.00 -12.85 -6.53
CA ARG A 88 8.43 -14.07 -7.12
C ARG A 88 6.98 -14.30 -6.67
N MET A 89 6.66 -13.96 -5.41
CA MET A 89 5.29 -14.08 -4.90
C MET A 89 4.35 -13.08 -5.56
N ILE A 90 4.77 -11.80 -5.66
CA ILE A 90 4.00 -10.76 -6.34
C ILE A 90 3.81 -11.10 -7.82
N ASP A 91 4.87 -11.51 -8.51
CA ASP A 91 4.81 -11.92 -9.93
C ASP A 91 3.81 -13.07 -10.14
N LYS A 92 3.81 -14.06 -9.22
CA LYS A 92 2.83 -15.17 -9.26
C LYS A 92 1.39 -14.71 -9.05
N LEU A 93 1.15 -13.78 -8.12
CA LEU A 93 -0.19 -13.25 -7.85
C LEU A 93 -0.68 -12.36 -8.99
N ASN A 94 0.20 -11.56 -9.59
CA ASN A 94 -0.11 -10.75 -10.77
C ASN A 94 -0.54 -11.61 -11.96
N LEU A 95 0.09 -12.78 -12.16
CA LEU A 95 -0.34 -13.71 -13.21
C LEU A 95 -1.76 -14.26 -12.99
N MET A 96 -2.21 -14.36 -11.74
CA MET A 96 -3.58 -14.78 -11.41
C MET A 96 -4.62 -13.67 -11.59
N SER A 97 -4.18 -12.42 -11.68
CA SER A 97 -5.03 -11.22 -11.83
C SER A 97 -5.03 -10.66 -13.25
N LYS A 98 -4.28 -11.25 -14.19
CA LYS A 98 -4.27 -10.82 -15.60
C LYS A 98 -5.61 -11.07 -16.25
N GLU A 99 -6.08 -10.06 -16.95
CA GLU A 99 -7.28 -10.16 -17.80
C GLU A 99 -6.92 -10.61 -19.19
N LEU A 100 -7.77 -11.45 -19.72
CA LEU A 100 -7.67 -11.96 -21.07
C LEU A 100 -8.54 -11.09 -21.99
N VAL A 101 -8.13 -10.95 -23.22
CA VAL A 101 -8.85 -10.16 -24.25
C VAL A 101 -9.44 -11.10 -25.28
N ILE A 102 -10.67 -10.81 -25.68
CA ILE A 102 -11.33 -11.55 -26.77
C ILE A 102 -10.91 -10.93 -28.10
N VAL A 103 -10.30 -11.72 -28.95
CA VAL A 103 -9.95 -11.34 -30.33
C VAL A 103 -10.71 -12.23 -31.32
N ILE A 104 -11.00 -11.69 -32.49
CA ILE A 104 -11.59 -12.44 -33.61
C ILE A 104 -10.50 -12.74 -34.62
N ARG A 105 -10.17 -14.02 -34.78
CA ARG A 105 -9.18 -14.51 -35.76
C ARG A 105 -9.79 -15.60 -36.60
N ALA A 106 -9.61 -15.53 -37.90
CA ALA A 106 -10.20 -16.45 -38.89
C ALA A 106 -11.75 -16.62 -38.80
N GLY A 107 -12.44 -15.66 -38.14
CA GLY A 107 -13.90 -15.69 -37.92
C GLY A 107 -14.33 -16.38 -36.63
N GLU A 108 -13.37 -16.79 -35.79
CA GLU A 108 -13.62 -17.39 -34.46
C GLU A 108 -13.17 -16.47 -33.36
N GLU A 109 -13.88 -16.48 -32.22
CA GLU A 109 -13.49 -15.76 -31.00
C GLU A 109 -12.41 -16.57 -30.25
N GLU A 110 -11.27 -15.93 -30.00
CA GLU A 110 -10.16 -16.48 -29.20
C GLU A 110 -9.91 -15.60 -28.01
N THR A 111 -9.71 -16.19 -26.85
CA THR A 111 -9.32 -15.47 -25.62
C THR A 111 -7.81 -15.55 -25.44
N ILE A 112 -7.11 -14.41 -25.50
CA ILE A 112 -5.65 -14.34 -25.47
C ILE A 112 -5.13 -13.36 -24.41
N ASP A 113 -3.83 -13.47 -24.07
CA ASP A 113 -3.17 -12.46 -23.25
C ASP A 113 -3.04 -11.13 -24.04
N PRO A 114 -3.31 -9.96 -23.43
CA PRO A 114 -3.12 -8.65 -24.10
C PRO A 114 -1.75 -8.46 -24.75
N GLU A 115 -0.70 -9.10 -24.26
CA GLU A 115 0.65 -9.05 -24.84
C GLU A 115 0.74 -9.80 -26.20
N GLU A 116 -0.17 -10.76 -26.43
CA GLU A 116 -0.23 -11.56 -27.68
C GLU A 116 -1.03 -10.91 -28.80
N ILE A 117 -1.66 -9.76 -28.54
CA ILE A 117 -2.35 -8.96 -29.57
C ILE A 117 -1.32 -8.51 -30.62
N VAL A 118 -1.69 -8.59 -31.88
CA VAL A 118 -0.87 -8.09 -33.00
C VAL A 118 -1.52 -6.92 -33.72
N LEU A 119 -0.70 -6.13 -34.39
CA LEU A 119 -1.17 -4.99 -35.18
C LEU A 119 -2.24 -5.43 -36.22
N GLY A 120 -3.42 -4.83 -36.17
CA GLY A 120 -4.55 -5.14 -37.08
C GLY A 120 -5.43 -6.28 -36.58
N ASP A 121 -5.24 -6.86 -35.42
CA ASP A 121 -6.21 -7.76 -34.79
C ASP A 121 -7.57 -7.07 -34.64
N LEU A 122 -8.63 -7.85 -34.68
CA LEU A 122 -9.96 -7.41 -34.34
C LEU A 122 -10.28 -7.83 -32.91
N ILE A 123 -10.46 -6.86 -32.05
CA ILE A 123 -10.76 -7.06 -30.63
C ILE A 123 -12.23 -6.79 -30.36
N LYS A 124 -12.84 -7.58 -29.47
CA LYS A 124 -14.18 -7.36 -28.94
C LYS A 124 -14.05 -6.81 -27.53
N LEU A 125 -14.64 -5.65 -27.29
CA LEU A 125 -14.61 -4.96 -26.00
C LEU A 125 -16.04 -4.68 -25.55
N SER A 126 -16.29 -4.89 -24.27
CA SER A 126 -17.58 -4.68 -23.59
C SER A 126 -17.42 -3.70 -22.42
N ALA A 127 -18.52 -3.26 -21.85
CA ALA A 127 -18.51 -2.41 -20.66
C ALA A 127 -17.66 -3.04 -19.53
N GLY A 128 -16.78 -2.26 -18.92
CA GLY A 128 -15.80 -2.68 -17.92
C GLY A 128 -14.44 -3.08 -18.49
N ASP A 129 -14.33 -3.41 -19.79
CA ASP A 129 -13.06 -3.84 -20.37
C ASP A 129 -12.08 -2.67 -20.50
N GLN A 130 -10.81 -2.93 -20.16
CA GLN A 130 -9.74 -2.01 -20.51
C GLN A 130 -9.40 -2.13 -21.97
N ILE A 131 -9.18 -1.01 -22.64
CA ILE A 131 -8.69 -0.96 -24.01
C ILE A 131 -7.19 -1.31 -24.01
N PRO A 132 -6.81 -2.52 -24.49
CA PRO A 132 -5.44 -3.04 -24.35
C PRO A 132 -4.46 -2.43 -25.33
N SER A 133 -4.96 -1.84 -26.41
CA SER A 133 -4.17 -1.30 -27.53
C SER A 133 -4.97 -0.23 -28.23
N ASP A 134 -4.29 0.81 -28.76
CA ASP A 134 -4.99 1.81 -29.58
C ASP A 134 -5.68 1.14 -30.78
N ALA A 135 -6.97 1.35 -30.92
CA ALA A 135 -7.78 0.69 -31.92
C ALA A 135 -8.80 1.65 -32.58
N ILE A 136 -9.39 1.26 -33.69
CA ILE A 136 -10.45 2.00 -34.36
C ILE A 136 -11.72 1.15 -34.32
N VAL A 137 -12.81 1.74 -33.84
CA VAL A 137 -14.13 1.10 -33.81
C VAL A 137 -14.54 0.74 -35.22
N GLN A 138 -14.90 -0.53 -35.47
CA GLN A 138 -15.40 -1.04 -36.74
C GLN A 138 -16.91 -1.26 -36.71
N LYS A 139 -17.46 -1.54 -35.53
CA LYS A 139 -18.88 -1.77 -35.30
C LYS A 139 -19.25 -1.63 -33.86
N GLY A 140 -20.43 -1.09 -33.54
CA GLY A 140 -20.96 -0.91 -32.21
C GLY A 140 -20.83 0.52 -31.72
N VAL A 141 -21.39 0.79 -30.53
CA VAL A 141 -21.37 2.09 -29.87
C VAL A 141 -21.05 1.84 -28.42
N ALA A 142 -20.17 2.66 -27.86
CA ALA A 142 -19.78 2.57 -26.44
C ALA A 142 -19.38 3.95 -25.91
N GLU A 143 -19.46 4.12 -24.59
CA GLU A 143 -18.88 5.28 -23.91
C GLU A 143 -17.54 4.87 -23.27
N ALA A 144 -16.49 5.62 -23.61
CA ALA A 144 -15.15 5.39 -23.07
C ALA A 144 -14.82 6.40 -21.97
N ASN A 145 -14.27 5.90 -20.85
CA ASN A 145 -13.69 6.72 -19.81
C ASN A 145 -12.19 6.92 -20.09
N GLU A 146 -11.84 8.12 -20.52
CA GLU A 146 -10.46 8.51 -20.86
C GLU A 146 -9.79 9.33 -19.74
N ALA A 147 -10.43 9.47 -18.57
CA ALA A 147 -9.96 10.29 -17.45
C ALA A 147 -8.54 9.96 -16.97
N MET A 148 -8.12 8.71 -17.10
CA MET A 148 -6.76 8.29 -16.75
C MET A 148 -5.69 8.86 -17.69
N LEU A 149 -6.05 9.20 -18.90
CA LEU A 149 -5.15 9.68 -19.94
C LEU A 149 -5.21 11.20 -20.09
N THR A 150 -6.43 11.75 -20.08
CA THR A 150 -6.70 13.19 -20.33
C THR A 150 -6.81 14.01 -19.05
N GLY A 151 -7.21 13.38 -17.95
CA GLY A 151 -7.54 14.05 -16.69
C GLY A 151 -8.96 14.57 -16.60
N GLU A 152 -9.74 14.48 -17.69
CA GLU A 152 -11.14 14.88 -17.76
C GLU A 152 -12.05 13.70 -17.41
N SER A 153 -13.06 13.93 -16.59
CA SER A 153 -13.94 12.86 -16.06
C SER A 153 -15.12 12.53 -16.95
N ASP A 154 -15.36 13.31 -18.01
CA ASP A 154 -16.51 13.13 -18.88
C ASP A 154 -16.34 11.89 -19.75
N LEU A 155 -17.43 11.13 -19.93
CA LEU A 155 -17.46 9.98 -20.81
C LEU A 155 -17.48 10.43 -22.27
N VAL A 156 -16.69 9.77 -23.10
CA VAL A 156 -16.58 10.08 -24.53
C VAL A 156 -17.32 9.01 -25.32
N LEU A 157 -18.37 9.41 -26.04
CA LEU A 157 -19.09 8.53 -26.94
C LEU A 157 -18.16 8.12 -28.09
N LYS A 158 -18.11 6.83 -28.39
CA LYS A 158 -17.31 6.21 -29.46
C LYS A 158 -18.21 5.45 -30.38
N GLU A 159 -18.18 5.87 -31.67
CA GLU A 159 -18.94 5.31 -32.75
C GLU A 159 -18.01 4.71 -33.81
N GLU A 160 -18.59 4.13 -34.89
CA GLU A 160 -17.82 3.54 -35.99
C GLU A 160 -16.88 4.58 -36.64
N GLY A 161 -15.59 4.24 -36.69
CA GLY A 161 -14.52 5.11 -37.20
C GLY A 161 -13.73 5.85 -36.08
N ASP A 162 -14.24 5.92 -34.86
CA ASP A 162 -13.56 6.59 -33.74
C ASP A 162 -12.38 5.82 -33.23
N GLU A 163 -11.41 6.56 -32.68
CA GLU A 163 -10.22 5.99 -32.06
C GLU A 163 -10.44 5.69 -30.58
N LEU A 164 -10.15 4.46 -30.19
CA LEU A 164 -10.06 4.02 -28.80
C LEU A 164 -8.60 4.12 -28.36
N LEU A 165 -8.37 4.76 -27.23
CA LEU A 165 -7.04 4.95 -26.67
C LEU A 165 -6.68 3.84 -25.68
N SER A 166 -5.52 3.21 -25.85
CA SER A 166 -5.02 2.21 -24.91
C SER A 166 -4.90 2.77 -23.50
N GLY A 167 -5.28 1.99 -22.50
CA GLY A 167 -5.26 2.40 -21.09
C GLY A 167 -6.52 3.13 -20.61
N SER A 168 -7.45 3.50 -21.51
CA SER A 168 -8.81 3.90 -21.14
C SER A 168 -9.72 2.68 -20.99
N PHE A 169 -10.98 2.90 -20.58
CA PHE A 169 -11.94 1.83 -20.28
C PHE A 169 -13.27 2.11 -20.94
N LEU A 170 -13.99 1.04 -21.32
CA LEU A 170 -15.37 1.18 -21.73
C LEU A 170 -16.28 1.26 -20.49
N ALA A 171 -17.00 2.38 -20.35
CA ALA A 171 -17.96 2.57 -19.26
C ALA A 171 -19.30 1.91 -19.58
N SER A 172 -19.70 1.91 -20.88
CA SER A 172 -20.95 1.31 -21.34
C SER A 172 -20.84 0.83 -22.80
N GLY A 173 -21.76 -0.03 -23.21
CA GLY A 173 -21.85 -0.53 -24.59
C GLY A 173 -20.89 -1.66 -24.93
N GLN A 174 -20.85 -2.04 -26.22
CA GLN A 174 -19.96 -3.06 -26.78
C GLN A 174 -19.49 -2.64 -28.17
N VAL A 175 -18.21 -2.84 -28.46
CA VAL A 175 -17.60 -2.51 -29.74
C VAL A 175 -16.68 -3.59 -30.26
N TYR A 176 -16.61 -3.71 -31.58
CA TYR A 176 -15.58 -4.44 -32.31
C TYR A 176 -14.59 -3.43 -32.88
N ALA A 177 -13.34 -3.50 -32.48
CA ALA A 177 -12.34 -2.51 -32.86
C ALA A 177 -11.08 -3.16 -33.47
N ARG A 178 -10.50 -2.51 -34.49
CA ARG A 178 -9.29 -2.98 -35.16
C ARG A 178 -8.06 -2.30 -34.58
N VAL A 179 -7.12 -3.08 -34.06
CA VAL A 179 -5.88 -2.60 -33.46
C VAL A 179 -5.05 -1.79 -34.44
N LYS A 180 -4.79 -0.52 -34.10
CA LYS A 180 -4.07 0.47 -34.90
C LYS A 180 -2.61 0.62 -34.49
N ARG A 181 -2.29 0.47 -33.20
CA ARG A 181 -0.93 0.55 -32.65
C ARG A 181 -0.75 -0.57 -31.64
N VAL A 182 0.50 -0.98 -31.41
CA VAL A 182 0.86 -2.04 -30.44
C VAL A 182 2.13 -1.69 -29.68
N GLY A 183 2.29 -2.24 -28.49
CA GLY A 183 3.49 -2.14 -27.68
C GLY A 183 3.87 -0.70 -27.33
N ALA A 184 5.13 -0.33 -27.54
CA ALA A 184 5.64 1.01 -27.21
C ALA A 184 4.94 2.16 -28.00
N ASN A 185 4.22 1.86 -29.08
CA ASN A 185 3.55 2.86 -29.90
C ASN A 185 2.15 3.23 -29.38
N ASN A 186 1.60 2.49 -28.44
CA ASN A 186 0.33 2.80 -27.79
C ASN A 186 0.38 4.13 -27.06
N TYR A 187 -0.74 4.83 -27.00
CA TYR A 187 -0.86 6.15 -26.38
C TYR A 187 -0.48 6.11 -24.89
N ALA A 188 -1.03 5.18 -24.12
CA ALA A 188 -0.70 5.03 -22.70
C ALA A 188 0.80 4.76 -22.47
N ASN A 189 1.42 3.91 -23.32
CA ASN A 189 2.82 3.56 -23.17
C ASN A 189 3.75 4.72 -23.53
N LYS A 190 3.37 5.58 -24.49
CA LYS A 190 4.09 6.83 -24.77
C LYS A 190 4.04 7.78 -23.60
N LEU A 191 2.86 7.99 -23.00
CA LEU A 191 2.72 8.80 -21.79
C LEU A 191 3.55 8.26 -20.64
N MET A 192 3.59 6.93 -20.43
CA MET A 192 4.45 6.32 -19.39
C MET A 192 5.94 6.56 -19.64
N VAL A 193 6.38 6.54 -20.88
CA VAL A 193 7.78 6.82 -21.24
C VAL A 193 8.14 8.30 -21.03
N GLU A 194 7.23 9.21 -21.34
CA GLU A 194 7.41 10.64 -21.14
C GLU A 194 7.31 11.03 -19.67
N ALA A 195 6.40 10.41 -18.92
CA ALA A 195 6.21 10.62 -17.48
C ALA A 195 7.28 9.93 -16.62
N LYS A 196 8.53 9.90 -17.02
CA LYS A 196 9.70 9.31 -16.30
C LYS A 196 9.94 9.83 -14.88
N THR A 197 8.96 10.36 -14.21
CA THR A 197 9.03 10.69 -12.80
C THR A 197 8.76 9.43 -11.98
N LEU A 198 9.82 8.87 -11.41
CA LEU A 198 9.73 7.90 -10.31
C LEU A 198 8.71 8.44 -9.30
N LYS A 199 7.60 7.73 -9.10
CA LYS A 199 6.70 8.04 -7.99
C LYS A 199 7.55 8.10 -6.72
N PRO A 200 7.46 9.14 -5.90
CA PRO A 200 8.21 9.22 -4.66
C PRO A 200 7.84 8.01 -3.78
N ILE A 201 8.85 7.47 -3.09
CA ILE A 201 8.64 6.37 -2.13
C ILE A 201 7.69 6.87 -1.03
N ASN A 202 6.45 6.37 -1.02
CA ASN A 202 5.41 6.79 -0.06
C ASN A 202 5.57 6.16 1.34
N SER A 203 6.77 5.74 1.75
CA SER A 203 7.05 5.25 3.09
C SER A 203 7.62 6.37 3.96
N ARG A 204 6.86 6.79 4.97
CA ARG A 204 7.32 7.78 5.97
C ARG A 204 8.50 7.25 6.80
N ILE A 205 8.50 5.95 7.10
CA ILE A 205 9.60 5.31 7.85
C ILE A 205 10.88 5.36 7.03
N LEU A 206 10.86 4.86 5.79
CA LEU A 206 12.04 4.85 4.93
C LEU A 206 12.50 6.25 4.56
N TYR A 207 11.59 7.20 4.35
CA TYR A 207 11.93 8.61 4.12
C TYR A 207 12.70 9.19 5.31
N ASN A 208 12.21 8.99 6.55
CA ASN A 208 12.88 9.45 7.75
C ASN A 208 14.24 8.78 7.96
N LEU A 209 14.34 7.47 7.69
CA LEU A 209 15.60 6.74 7.76
C LEU A 209 16.59 7.20 6.68
N ALA A 210 16.12 7.45 5.47
CA ALA A 210 16.94 8.00 4.38
C ALA A 210 17.45 9.40 4.70
N LYS A 211 16.63 10.26 5.34
CA LYS A 211 17.04 11.59 5.81
C LYS A 211 18.16 11.52 6.83
N ILE A 212 18.04 10.61 7.83
CA ILE A 212 19.11 10.37 8.82
C ILE A 212 20.35 9.85 8.11
N SER A 213 20.22 8.83 7.27
CA SER A 213 21.35 8.23 6.54
C SER A 213 22.07 9.24 5.64
N SER A 214 21.33 10.12 4.99
CA SER A 214 21.91 11.20 4.17
C SER A 214 22.65 12.24 5.03
N PHE A 215 22.06 12.63 6.16
CA PHE A 215 22.70 13.55 7.11
C PHE A 215 23.98 12.96 7.69
N THR A 216 23.89 11.74 8.23
CA THR A 216 25.07 11.05 8.79
C THR A 216 26.14 10.79 7.74
N GLY A 217 25.74 10.38 6.53
CA GLY A 217 26.69 10.13 5.42
C GLY A 217 27.49 11.33 4.99
N LYS A 218 26.92 12.55 5.05
CA LYS A 218 27.62 13.80 4.76
C LYS A 218 28.65 14.18 5.84
N ILE A 219 28.33 13.86 7.10
CA ILE A 219 29.16 14.25 8.26
C ILE A 219 30.26 13.21 8.53
N ILE A 220 30.04 11.93 8.23
CA ILE A 220 30.97 10.83 8.52
C ILE A 220 32.32 11.05 7.86
N ILE A 221 32.39 11.49 6.62
CA ILE A 221 33.65 11.66 5.89
C ILE A 221 34.55 12.72 6.55
N PRO A 222 34.10 13.97 6.81
CA PRO A 222 34.91 14.96 7.51
C PRO A 222 35.27 14.54 8.94
N PHE A 223 34.36 13.87 9.66
CA PHE A 223 34.67 13.33 10.99
C PHE A 223 35.72 12.21 10.93
N GLY A 224 35.67 11.34 9.95
CA GLY A 224 36.68 10.29 9.76
C GLY A 224 38.06 10.85 9.53
N ILE A 225 38.17 11.87 8.67
CA ILE A 225 39.44 12.57 8.42
C ILE A 225 39.92 13.26 9.70
N ALA A 226 39.04 13.97 10.39
CA ALA A 226 39.37 14.69 11.63
C ALA A 226 39.86 13.74 12.73
N LEU A 227 39.16 12.60 12.95
CA LEU A 227 39.57 11.58 13.92
C LEU A 227 40.87 10.89 13.57
N PHE A 228 41.10 10.62 12.28
CA PHE A 228 42.39 10.07 11.84
C PHE A 228 43.54 11.06 12.04
N CYS A 229 43.36 12.31 11.64
CA CYS A 229 44.35 13.37 11.88
C CYS A 229 44.61 13.58 13.36
N GLU A 230 43.57 13.58 14.17
CA GLU A 230 43.68 13.71 15.62
C GLU A 230 44.49 12.54 16.20
N ALA A 231 44.18 11.28 15.86
CA ALA A 231 44.88 10.13 16.36
C ALA A 231 46.34 10.05 15.87
N PHE A 232 46.61 10.36 14.61
CA PHE A 232 47.93 10.21 13.99
C PHE A 232 48.83 11.43 14.23
N LEU A 233 48.34 12.66 14.04
CA LEU A 233 49.17 13.87 14.10
C LEU A 233 49.27 14.49 15.52
N ILE A 234 48.21 14.41 16.31
CA ILE A 234 48.16 15.03 17.64
C ILE A 234 48.53 14.03 18.73
N LYS A 235 47.93 12.83 18.69
CA LYS A 235 48.19 11.77 19.69
C LYS A 235 49.39 10.91 19.33
N LEU A 236 49.97 11.07 18.15
CA LEU A 236 51.17 10.35 17.69
C LEU A 236 51.01 8.83 17.75
N LEU A 237 49.81 8.31 17.53
CA LEU A 237 49.53 6.88 17.49
C LEU A 237 50.14 6.26 16.19
N PRO A 238 50.55 4.98 16.24
CA PRO A 238 50.85 4.25 15.02
C PRO A 238 49.72 4.32 13.99
N VAL A 239 50.07 4.32 12.71
CA VAL A 239 49.10 4.37 11.61
C VAL A 239 48.01 3.29 11.78
N LYS A 240 48.41 2.09 12.18
CA LYS A 240 47.48 0.97 12.44
C LYS A 240 46.40 1.34 13.47
N ASP A 241 46.81 1.85 14.61
CA ASP A 241 45.89 2.17 15.72
C ASP A 241 45.05 3.39 15.37
N SER A 242 45.58 4.36 14.64
CA SER A 242 44.87 5.52 14.13
C SER A 242 43.74 5.12 13.15
N VAL A 243 44.01 4.16 12.26
CA VAL A 243 43.01 3.61 11.33
C VAL A 243 41.95 2.81 12.10
N ILE A 244 42.34 1.97 13.06
CA ILE A 244 41.39 1.17 13.86
C ILE A 244 40.43 2.05 14.64
N THR A 245 40.92 3.04 15.39
CA THR A 245 40.11 3.91 16.22
C THR A 245 39.16 4.81 15.41
N SER A 246 39.68 5.43 14.33
CA SER A 246 38.85 6.21 13.41
C SER A 246 37.76 5.37 12.75
N SER A 247 38.14 4.17 12.25
CA SER A 247 37.19 3.23 11.64
C SER A 247 36.08 2.82 12.61
N THR A 248 36.40 2.60 13.88
CA THR A 248 35.43 2.21 14.90
C THR A 248 34.40 3.29 15.14
N ALA A 249 34.85 4.53 15.32
CA ALA A 249 33.97 5.67 15.46
C ALA A 249 33.01 5.81 14.30
N LEU A 250 33.53 5.70 13.07
CA LEU A 250 32.70 5.76 11.84
C LEU A 250 31.69 4.61 11.77
N LEU A 251 32.10 3.38 12.09
CA LEU A 251 31.22 2.22 12.12
C LEU A 251 30.09 2.37 13.14
N GLY A 252 30.37 3.04 14.28
CA GLY A 252 29.38 3.34 15.32
C GLY A 252 28.36 4.39 14.90
N MET A 253 28.76 5.38 14.09
CA MET A 253 27.88 6.48 13.66
C MET A 253 26.78 6.05 12.65
N LEU A 254 26.88 4.87 12.06
CA LEU A 254 25.98 4.40 11.01
C LEU A 254 24.86 3.50 11.61
N PRO A 255 23.57 3.85 11.47
CA PRO A 255 22.44 3.01 11.91
C PRO A 255 22.18 1.88 10.90
N LYS A 256 23.00 0.82 10.94
CA LYS A 256 23.10 -0.22 9.90
C LYS A 256 21.88 -1.14 9.76
N GLY A 257 21.27 -1.54 10.85
CA GLY A 257 20.32 -2.65 10.88
C GLY A 257 18.87 -2.24 10.59
N ILE A 258 18.48 -1.03 10.98
CA ILE A 258 17.07 -0.63 10.99
C ILE A 258 16.42 -0.58 9.60
N ALA A 259 17.14 -0.10 8.59
CA ALA A 259 16.62 -0.04 7.21
C ALA A 259 16.39 -1.46 6.65
N LEU A 260 17.33 -2.37 6.87
CA LEU A 260 17.20 -3.77 6.46
C LEU A 260 16.02 -4.44 7.17
N LEU A 261 15.87 -4.27 8.49
CA LEU A 261 14.76 -4.85 9.25
C LEU A 261 13.42 -4.28 8.81
N THR A 262 13.34 -2.98 8.48
CA THR A 262 12.13 -2.35 7.96
C THR A 262 11.71 -3.00 6.64
N VAL A 263 12.62 -3.10 5.68
CA VAL A 263 12.34 -3.73 4.38
C VAL A 263 11.97 -5.20 4.55
N THR A 264 12.72 -5.95 5.37
CA THR A 264 12.44 -7.37 5.65
C THR A 264 11.06 -7.56 6.31
N SER A 265 10.68 -6.68 7.23
CA SER A 265 9.38 -6.73 7.90
C SER A 265 8.23 -6.45 6.93
N LEU A 266 8.36 -5.41 6.08
CA LEU A 266 7.39 -5.09 5.03
C LEU A 266 7.24 -6.25 4.03
N LEU A 267 8.36 -6.79 3.55
CA LEU A 267 8.33 -7.93 2.62
C LEU A 267 7.69 -9.17 3.24
N THR A 268 7.93 -9.41 4.53
CA THR A 268 7.29 -10.51 5.25
C THR A 268 5.77 -10.30 5.38
N ALA A 269 5.32 -9.06 5.60
CA ALA A 269 3.90 -8.72 5.61
C ALA A 269 3.28 -8.96 4.22
N VAL A 270 3.94 -8.51 3.15
CA VAL A 270 3.49 -8.76 1.76
C VAL A 270 3.36 -10.27 1.47
N ILE A 271 4.36 -11.08 1.88
CA ILE A 271 4.30 -12.54 1.70
C ILE A 271 3.12 -13.16 2.48
N LYS A 272 2.91 -12.75 3.74
CA LYS A 272 1.79 -13.25 4.54
C LYS A 272 0.43 -12.87 3.96
N LEU A 273 0.27 -11.61 3.52
CA LEU A 273 -0.94 -11.14 2.85
C LEU A 273 -1.16 -11.88 1.54
N GLY A 274 -0.10 -12.11 0.76
CA GLY A 274 -0.17 -12.92 -0.46
C GLY A 274 -0.62 -14.37 -0.23
N MET A 275 -0.22 -14.99 0.88
CA MET A 275 -0.73 -16.33 1.27
C MET A 275 -2.22 -16.33 1.60
N ARG A 276 -2.79 -15.18 2.01
CA ARG A 276 -4.22 -14.94 2.21
C ARG A 276 -4.93 -14.44 0.96
N LYS A 277 -4.29 -14.53 -0.21
CA LYS A 277 -4.83 -14.04 -1.48
C LYS A 277 -5.08 -12.53 -1.51
N VAL A 278 -4.33 -11.76 -0.75
CA VAL A 278 -4.29 -10.30 -0.87
C VAL A 278 -3.09 -9.93 -1.73
N LEU A 279 -3.34 -9.39 -2.92
CA LEU A 279 -2.29 -8.88 -3.80
C LEU A 279 -1.91 -7.47 -3.37
N VAL A 280 -0.67 -7.29 -2.93
CA VAL A 280 -0.09 -6.00 -2.59
C VAL A 280 0.69 -5.50 -3.81
N GLN A 281 0.18 -4.51 -4.52
CA GLN A 281 0.84 -3.96 -5.72
C GLN A 281 2.01 -3.06 -5.35
N GLU A 282 1.86 -2.26 -4.30
CA GLU A 282 2.91 -1.41 -3.76
C GLU A 282 3.24 -1.82 -2.32
N MET A 283 4.46 -2.29 -2.07
CA MET A 283 4.90 -2.77 -0.75
C MET A 283 4.64 -1.78 0.40
N TYR A 284 4.74 -0.47 0.11
CA TYR A 284 4.59 0.58 1.11
C TYR A 284 3.15 0.89 1.47
N SER A 285 2.18 0.43 0.69
CA SER A 285 0.76 0.57 1.00
C SER A 285 0.37 -0.11 2.31
N VAL A 286 1.10 -1.18 2.68
CA VAL A 286 0.94 -1.85 3.99
C VAL A 286 1.30 -0.90 5.15
N GLU A 287 2.35 -0.08 5.00
CA GLU A 287 2.70 0.96 5.98
C GLU A 287 1.64 2.08 6.02
N THR A 288 1.17 2.50 4.85
CA THR A 288 0.18 3.57 4.73
C THR A 288 -1.13 3.14 5.39
N LEU A 289 -1.60 1.93 5.10
CA LEU A 289 -2.84 1.41 5.69
C LEU A 289 -2.75 1.30 7.23
N ALA A 290 -1.57 0.98 7.78
CA ALA A 290 -1.37 0.96 9.23
C ALA A 290 -1.68 2.30 9.91
N ARG A 291 -1.58 3.40 9.18
CA ARG A 291 -1.77 4.79 9.64
C ARG A 291 -3.13 5.36 9.29
N VAL A 292 -3.93 4.62 8.53
CA VAL A 292 -5.27 5.05 8.14
C VAL A 292 -6.09 5.31 9.40
N ASP A 293 -6.63 6.51 9.46
CA ASP A 293 -7.57 6.95 10.50
C ASP A 293 -8.98 7.19 9.95
N THR A 294 -9.15 7.21 8.61
CA THR A 294 -10.43 7.34 7.96
C THR A 294 -10.53 6.37 6.78
N LEU A 295 -11.50 5.45 6.82
CA LEU A 295 -11.78 4.48 5.76
C LEU A 295 -13.10 4.81 5.09
N CYS A 296 -13.03 5.21 3.82
CA CYS A 296 -14.18 5.46 2.97
C CYS A 296 -14.56 4.15 2.26
N LEU A 297 -15.75 3.67 2.51
CA LEU A 297 -16.28 2.42 1.99
C LEU A 297 -17.26 2.71 0.86
N ASP A 298 -17.04 2.14 -0.32
CA ASP A 298 -18.14 2.00 -1.26
C ASP A 298 -19.11 0.93 -0.73
N LYS A 299 -20.40 1.09 -0.98
CA LYS A 299 -21.42 0.14 -0.50
C LYS A 299 -21.35 -1.16 -1.29
N THR A 300 -21.46 -1.04 -2.62
CA THR A 300 -21.64 -2.17 -3.54
C THR A 300 -20.34 -2.97 -3.67
N GLY A 301 -20.41 -4.30 -3.66
CA GLY A 301 -19.23 -5.16 -3.77
C GLY A 301 -18.30 -5.12 -2.55
N THR A 302 -18.45 -4.19 -1.60
CA THR A 302 -17.67 -4.07 -0.36
C THR A 302 -18.46 -4.54 0.87
N ILE A 303 -19.43 -3.76 1.32
CA ILE A 303 -20.32 -4.12 2.44
C ILE A 303 -21.34 -5.17 1.99
N THR A 304 -21.79 -5.05 0.74
CA THR A 304 -22.67 -6.00 0.07
C THR A 304 -21.88 -6.93 -0.85
N GLN A 305 -22.52 -8.01 -1.29
CA GLN A 305 -21.86 -9.01 -2.14
C GLN A 305 -21.64 -8.55 -3.59
N GLY A 306 -22.34 -7.49 -4.04
CA GLY A 306 -22.36 -7.08 -5.45
C GLY A 306 -23.08 -8.07 -6.36
N LYS A 307 -23.64 -9.15 -5.81
CA LYS A 307 -24.42 -10.18 -6.53
C LYS A 307 -25.88 -9.88 -6.39
N MET A 308 -26.36 -9.02 -7.26
CA MET A 308 -27.75 -8.57 -7.24
C MET A 308 -28.73 -9.71 -7.57
N THR A 309 -29.87 -9.69 -6.92
CA THR A 309 -30.99 -10.61 -7.21
C THR A 309 -32.28 -9.83 -7.30
N VAL A 310 -33.16 -10.20 -8.24
CA VAL A 310 -34.50 -9.60 -8.32
C VAL A 310 -35.33 -10.16 -7.17
N LYS A 311 -35.90 -9.28 -6.35
CA LYS A 311 -36.80 -9.64 -5.24
C LYS A 311 -38.24 -9.80 -5.73
N GLY A 312 -38.66 -8.92 -6.66
CA GLY A 312 -40.00 -8.97 -7.21
C GLY A 312 -40.27 -7.80 -8.17
N ILE A 313 -41.41 -7.89 -8.84
CA ILE A 313 -41.95 -6.87 -9.73
C ILE A 313 -43.31 -6.46 -9.19
N HIS A 314 -43.59 -5.14 -9.23
CA HIS A 314 -44.88 -4.60 -8.88
C HIS A 314 -45.42 -3.78 -10.06
N SER A 315 -46.55 -4.18 -10.63
CA SER A 315 -47.20 -3.44 -11.69
C SER A 315 -47.72 -2.10 -11.17
N LEU A 316 -47.44 -1.03 -11.92
CA LEU A 316 -47.98 0.31 -11.71
C LEU A 316 -49.15 0.63 -12.68
N SER A 317 -49.41 -0.22 -13.66
CA SER A 317 -50.36 -0.01 -14.72
C SER A 317 -51.47 -1.05 -14.67
N GLU A 318 -52.74 -0.61 -14.80
CA GLU A 318 -53.90 -1.54 -14.90
C GLU A 318 -53.90 -2.33 -16.24
N HIS A 319 -53.09 -1.91 -17.21
CA HIS A 319 -53.06 -2.47 -18.55
C HIS A 319 -52.01 -3.59 -18.75
N PHE A 320 -51.06 -3.70 -17.82
CA PHE A 320 -49.96 -4.68 -17.89
C PHE A 320 -49.97 -5.54 -16.64
N SER A 321 -50.27 -6.85 -16.82
CA SER A 321 -50.12 -7.82 -15.72
C SER A 321 -48.64 -8.08 -15.43
N GLU A 322 -48.30 -8.57 -14.23
CA GLU A 322 -46.92 -8.93 -13.86
C GLU A 322 -46.31 -9.92 -14.85
N GLU A 323 -47.06 -10.93 -15.30
CA GLU A 323 -46.66 -11.88 -16.34
C GLU A 323 -46.28 -11.19 -17.67
N THR A 324 -47.06 -10.17 -18.08
CA THR A 324 -46.75 -9.41 -19.29
C THR A 324 -45.46 -8.58 -19.10
N ILE A 325 -45.24 -8.01 -17.93
CA ILE A 325 -44.05 -7.25 -17.60
C ILE A 325 -42.80 -8.15 -17.60
N GLU A 326 -42.89 -9.37 -17.07
CA GLU A 326 -41.80 -10.36 -17.10
C GLU A 326 -41.39 -10.69 -18.55
N VAL A 327 -42.37 -10.87 -19.44
CA VAL A 327 -42.13 -11.12 -20.87
C VAL A 327 -41.48 -9.89 -21.55
N ILE A 328 -41.88 -8.67 -21.22
CA ILE A 328 -41.25 -7.44 -21.72
C ILE A 328 -39.78 -7.35 -21.24
N LEU A 329 -39.53 -7.65 -19.97
CA LEU A 329 -38.18 -7.69 -19.41
C LEU A 329 -37.33 -8.77 -20.08
N ALA A 330 -37.89 -9.92 -20.36
CA ALA A 330 -37.21 -10.98 -21.12
C ALA A 330 -36.78 -10.48 -22.52
N ALA A 331 -37.72 -9.83 -23.23
CA ALA A 331 -37.44 -9.25 -24.55
C ALA A 331 -36.34 -8.17 -24.49
N TYR A 332 -36.39 -7.30 -23.46
CA TYR A 332 -35.36 -6.29 -23.25
C TYR A 332 -34.00 -6.94 -22.96
N MET A 333 -33.90 -7.89 -22.05
CA MET A 333 -32.65 -8.53 -21.65
C MET A 333 -32.03 -9.45 -22.71
N GLN A 334 -32.83 -10.08 -23.57
CA GLN A 334 -32.33 -10.91 -24.68
C GLN A 334 -31.71 -10.09 -25.80
N ASN A 335 -32.20 -8.85 -25.99
CA ASN A 335 -31.72 -7.94 -27.03
C ASN A 335 -30.71 -6.89 -26.47
N SER A 336 -30.57 -6.75 -25.16
CA SER A 336 -29.59 -5.86 -24.52
C SER A 336 -28.24 -6.55 -24.35
N GLU A 337 -27.17 -5.84 -24.70
CA GLU A 337 -25.77 -6.26 -24.46
C GLU A 337 -25.23 -5.76 -23.13
N ASP A 338 -26.06 -5.07 -22.33
CA ASP A 338 -25.66 -4.58 -21.01
C ASP A 338 -25.25 -5.73 -20.09
N ASN A 339 -24.07 -5.64 -19.50
CA ASN A 339 -23.48 -6.69 -18.66
C ASN A 339 -23.20 -6.24 -17.24
N ASN A 340 -23.80 -5.13 -16.78
CA ASN A 340 -23.70 -4.68 -15.40
C ASN A 340 -24.43 -5.64 -14.43
N PRO A 341 -24.11 -5.65 -13.11
CA PRO A 341 -24.71 -6.57 -12.14
C PRO A 341 -26.24 -6.53 -12.09
N THR A 342 -26.84 -5.36 -12.34
CA THR A 342 -28.30 -5.17 -12.40
C THR A 342 -28.91 -5.89 -13.61
N ALA A 343 -28.35 -5.69 -14.79
CA ALA A 343 -28.78 -6.37 -16.01
C ALA A 343 -28.61 -7.89 -15.89
N GLN A 344 -27.50 -8.34 -15.31
CA GLN A 344 -27.29 -9.78 -15.05
C GLN A 344 -28.34 -10.36 -14.12
N ALA A 345 -28.74 -9.64 -13.05
CA ALA A 345 -29.77 -10.09 -12.14
C ALA A 345 -31.14 -10.25 -12.84
N ILE A 346 -31.53 -9.25 -13.66
CA ILE A 346 -32.78 -9.30 -14.41
C ILE A 346 -32.74 -10.37 -15.48
N ARG A 347 -31.62 -10.50 -16.22
CA ARG A 347 -31.41 -11.53 -17.24
C ARG A 347 -31.48 -12.94 -16.63
N LYS A 348 -30.91 -13.15 -15.45
CA LYS A 348 -30.99 -14.43 -14.74
C LYS A 348 -32.41 -14.76 -14.28
N ALA A 349 -33.20 -13.75 -13.88
CA ALA A 349 -34.56 -13.96 -13.43
C ALA A 349 -35.54 -14.21 -14.59
N TYR A 350 -35.42 -13.48 -15.70
CA TYR A 350 -36.43 -13.45 -16.75
C TYR A 350 -35.89 -13.72 -18.15
N GLY A 351 -34.59 -13.68 -18.38
CA GLY A 351 -33.98 -13.73 -19.71
C GLY A 351 -34.22 -15.02 -20.51
N GLU A 352 -34.70 -16.10 -19.90
CA GLU A 352 -35.02 -17.36 -20.57
C GLU A 352 -36.50 -17.47 -21.01
N LEU A 353 -37.36 -16.47 -20.69
CA LEU A 353 -38.76 -16.48 -21.06
C LEU A 353 -38.93 -16.28 -22.56
N GLU A 354 -39.85 -17.06 -23.19
CA GLU A 354 -40.19 -16.91 -24.60
C GLU A 354 -40.99 -15.60 -24.83
N HIS A 355 -40.67 -14.89 -25.88
CA HIS A 355 -41.38 -13.67 -26.31
C HIS A 355 -41.45 -13.53 -27.81
N ALA A 356 -42.40 -12.73 -28.28
CA ALA A 356 -42.61 -12.44 -29.71
C ALA A 356 -42.08 -11.05 -30.14
N TYR A 357 -41.44 -10.32 -29.25
CA TYR A 357 -40.94 -8.96 -29.53
C TYR A 357 -39.57 -9.01 -30.19
N THR A 358 -39.31 -8.15 -31.15
CA THR A 358 -37.98 -7.93 -31.75
C THR A 358 -37.55 -6.49 -31.54
N ALA A 359 -36.28 -6.27 -31.25
CA ALA A 359 -35.73 -4.93 -31.09
C ALA A 359 -35.48 -4.25 -32.41
N GLU A 360 -35.93 -3.01 -32.58
CA GLU A 360 -35.75 -2.17 -33.78
C GLU A 360 -34.60 -1.17 -33.54
N SER A 361 -34.50 -0.59 -32.35
CA SER A 361 -33.45 0.34 -31.97
C SER A 361 -33.14 0.20 -30.48
N ILE A 362 -31.88 0.47 -30.08
CA ILE A 362 -31.39 0.28 -28.71
C ILE A 362 -30.55 1.49 -28.35
N ILE A 363 -30.85 2.09 -27.16
CA ILE A 363 -29.96 3.00 -26.46
C ILE A 363 -29.42 2.25 -25.23
N PRO A 364 -28.11 1.91 -25.16
CA PRO A 364 -27.52 1.24 -24.03
C PRO A 364 -27.70 2.04 -22.73
N PHE A 365 -27.67 1.36 -21.59
CA PHE A 365 -27.65 2.02 -20.29
C PHE A 365 -26.42 2.91 -20.15
N SER A 366 -26.58 4.12 -19.62
CA SER A 366 -25.47 5.00 -19.23
C SER A 366 -25.56 5.35 -17.76
N SER A 367 -24.39 5.39 -17.08
CA SER A 367 -24.30 5.78 -15.67
C SER A 367 -24.67 7.26 -15.43
N ASP A 368 -24.49 8.13 -16.44
CA ASP A 368 -24.84 9.54 -16.35
C ASP A 368 -26.33 9.76 -16.55
N ARG A 369 -26.90 9.11 -17.58
CA ARG A 369 -28.35 9.15 -17.83
C ARG A 369 -29.16 8.33 -16.82
N LYS A 370 -28.56 7.29 -16.24
CA LYS A 370 -29.20 6.32 -15.32
C LYS A 370 -30.39 5.58 -15.92
N TRP A 371 -30.50 5.53 -17.22
CA TRP A 371 -31.49 4.74 -17.98
C TRP A 371 -30.94 4.26 -19.31
N GLY A 372 -31.52 3.17 -19.80
CA GLY A 372 -31.41 2.68 -21.17
C GLY A 372 -32.78 2.49 -21.77
N ALA A 373 -32.88 2.40 -23.09
CA ALA A 373 -34.15 2.25 -23.78
C ALA A 373 -34.04 1.33 -25.03
N MET A 374 -35.20 0.75 -25.40
CA MET A 374 -35.28 -0.17 -26.53
C MET A 374 -36.64 -0.05 -27.18
N THR A 375 -36.70 0.17 -28.50
CA THR A 375 -37.93 0.10 -29.27
C THR A 375 -38.22 -1.35 -29.64
N LEU A 376 -39.36 -1.86 -29.18
CA LEU A 376 -39.81 -3.23 -29.40
C LEU A 376 -41.01 -3.23 -30.38
N THR A 377 -41.01 -4.16 -31.36
CA THR A 377 -42.10 -4.31 -32.35
C THR A 377 -43.45 -4.45 -31.65
N ASN A 378 -44.45 -3.68 -32.14
CA ASN A 378 -45.83 -3.66 -31.64
C ASN A 378 -46.01 -3.21 -30.17
N LEU A 379 -44.95 -2.82 -29.47
CA LEU A 379 -45.05 -2.35 -28.10
C LEU A 379 -44.71 -0.86 -27.96
N GLY A 380 -43.81 -0.32 -28.79
CA GLY A 380 -43.23 1.01 -28.67
C GLY A 380 -41.90 0.97 -27.94
N THR A 381 -41.48 2.10 -27.39
CA THR A 381 -40.20 2.22 -26.71
C THR A 381 -40.32 1.91 -25.22
N VAL A 382 -39.51 1.00 -24.73
CA VAL A 382 -39.41 0.60 -23.34
C VAL A 382 -38.15 1.23 -22.74
N TYR A 383 -38.31 1.89 -21.61
CA TYR A 383 -37.24 2.51 -20.80
C TYR A 383 -37.03 1.73 -19.54
N LEU A 384 -35.80 1.45 -19.20
CA LEU A 384 -35.41 0.81 -17.93
C LEU A 384 -34.38 1.68 -17.22
N GLY A 385 -34.71 2.19 -16.03
CA GLY A 385 -33.82 3.13 -15.37
C GLY A 385 -34.19 3.50 -13.94
N ALA A 386 -33.44 4.44 -13.38
CA ALA A 386 -33.66 4.95 -12.04
C ALA A 386 -34.96 5.75 -11.91
N PRO A 387 -35.69 5.62 -10.78
CA PRO A 387 -36.96 6.33 -10.56
C PRO A 387 -36.85 7.86 -10.75
N GLU A 388 -35.80 8.48 -10.26
CA GLU A 388 -35.57 9.92 -10.33
C GLU A 388 -35.41 10.47 -11.75
N MET A 389 -35.10 9.61 -12.71
CA MET A 389 -34.96 9.99 -14.12
C MET A 389 -36.23 9.76 -14.92
N LEU A 390 -36.97 8.70 -14.59
CA LEU A 390 -38.13 8.27 -15.37
C LEU A 390 -39.49 8.74 -14.78
N LEU A 391 -39.49 9.19 -13.52
CA LEU A 391 -40.70 9.61 -12.82
C LEU A 391 -40.60 11.08 -12.41
N LYS A 392 -41.75 11.78 -12.48
CA LYS A 392 -41.90 13.15 -11.92
C LYS A 392 -42.06 13.13 -10.40
N GLU A 393 -42.77 12.12 -9.89
CA GLU A 393 -43.01 11.90 -8.44
C GLU A 393 -42.87 10.41 -8.17
N ASN A 394 -42.28 10.04 -7.05
CA ASN A 394 -42.12 8.65 -6.65
C ASN A 394 -43.41 8.07 -6.10
N PRO A 395 -43.98 7.00 -6.68
CA PRO A 395 -45.09 6.26 -6.12
C PRO A 395 -44.78 5.70 -4.73
N PRO A 396 -45.79 5.48 -3.86
CA PRO A 396 -45.58 4.87 -2.56
C PRO A 396 -44.77 3.56 -2.58
N ALA A 397 -44.99 2.72 -3.56
CA ALA A 397 -44.26 1.46 -3.75
C ALA A 397 -42.74 1.66 -3.91
N VAL A 398 -42.34 2.71 -4.62
CA VAL A 398 -40.90 3.05 -4.78
C VAL A 398 -40.30 3.48 -3.43
N LEU A 399 -41.01 4.33 -2.69
CA LEU A 399 -40.57 4.84 -1.38
C LEU A 399 -40.47 3.72 -0.34
N GLU A 400 -41.44 2.81 -0.36
CA GLU A 400 -41.48 1.65 0.55
C GLU A 400 -40.34 0.68 0.24
N ALA A 401 -40.14 0.34 -1.02
CA ALA A 401 -39.03 -0.56 -1.43
C ALA A 401 -37.66 0.04 -1.09
N GLN A 402 -37.46 1.35 -1.32
CA GLN A 402 -36.23 2.04 -0.95
C GLN A 402 -36.03 2.10 0.57
N ALA A 403 -37.10 2.30 1.35
CA ALA A 403 -37.03 2.29 2.80
C ALA A 403 -36.65 0.91 3.37
N HIS A 404 -36.90 -0.16 2.65
CA HIS A 404 -36.52 -1.53 2.99
C HIS A 404 -35.18 -1.96 2.34
N GLY A 405 -34.38 -1.02 1.87
CA GLY A 405 -33.04 -1.28 1.35
C GLY A 405 -32.98 -1.87 -0.06
N SER A 406 -34.12 -2.01 -0.76
CA SER A 406 -34.14 -2.46 -2.14
C SER A 406 -33.64 -1.35 -3.09
N ARG A 407 -32.79 -1.71 -4.05
CA ARG A 407 -32.55 -0.90 -5.22
C ARG A 407 -33.75 -0.99 -6.14
N VAL A 408 -34.28 0.15 -6.54
CA VAL A 408 -35.49 0.20 -7.34
C VAL A 408 -35.17 0.66 -8.75
N LEU A 409 -35.68 -0.06 -9.73
CA LEU A 409 -35.73 0.37 -11.13
C LEU A 409 -37.17 0.53 -11.57
N ILE A 410 -37.37 1.43 -12.51
CA ILE A 410 -38.63 1.64 -13.18
C ILE A 410 -38.55 1.09 -14.60
N LEU A 411 -39.52 0.27 -14.96
CA LEU A 411 -39.83 -0.03 -16.33
C LEU A 411 -40.90 0.96 -16.80
N ALA A 412 -40.61 1.72 -17.83
CA ALA A 412 -41.54 2.70 -18.40
C ALA A 412 -41.68 2.49 -19.90
N ARG A 413 -42.74 3.02 -20.50
CA ARG A 413 -43.05 2.88 -21.92
C ARG A 413 -43.45 4.22 -22.54
N SER A 414 -43.08 4.44 -23.81
CA SER A 414 -43.62 5.47 -24.70
C SER A 414 -44.12 4.83 -25.98
N VAL A 415 -45.10 5.44 -26.61
CA VAL A 415 -45.60 5.02 -27.93
C VAL A 415 -44.67 5.51 -29.05
N GLU A 416 -43.88 6.56 -28.78
CA GLU A 416 -42.93 7.13 -29.74
C GLU A 416 -41.69 6.23 -29.91
N ALA A 417 -41.17 6.17 -31.14
CA ALA A 417 -39.90 5.51 -31.39
C ALA A 417 -38.73 6.38 -30.92
N ILE A 418 -37.62 5.75 -30.54
CA ILE A 418 -36.40 6.44 -30.10
C ILE A 418 -35.78 7.24 -31.23
N ASP A 419 -35.44 8.51 -30.96
CA ASP A 419 -34.46 9.26 -31.75
C ASP A 419 -33.05 9.03 -31.15
N MET A 420 -32.17 8.38 -31.92
CA MET A 420 -30.80 8.09 -31.50
C MET A 420 -29.94 9.36 -31.29
N HIS A 421 -30.38 10.50 -31.86
CA HIS A 421 -29.67 11.78 -31.76
C HIS A 421 -30.25 12.74 -30.66
N ASP A 422 -31.47 12.46 -30.20
CA ASP A 422 -32.10 13.21 -29.12
C ASP A 422 -32.38 12.29 -27.92
N LEU A 423 -31.51 12.34 -26.94
CA LEU A 423 -31.58 11.54 -25.72
C LEU A 423 -32.50 12.14 -24.64
N THR A 424 -33.37 13.09 -25.01
CA THR A 424 -34.41 13.62 -24.12
C THR A 424 -35.56 12.64 -23.98
N LEU A 425 -36.12 12.52 -22.77
CA LEU A 425 -37.27 11.66 -22.54
C LEU A 425 -38.53 12.27 -23.19
N PRO A 426 -39.29 11.47 -23.95
CA PRO A 426 -40.59 11.90 -24.49
C PRO A 426 -41.57 12.31 -23.38
N SER A 427 -42.50 13.17 -23.73
CA SER A 427 -43.52 13.68 -22.78
C SER A 427 -44.57 12.64 -22.39
N ASP A 428 -44.72 11.57 -23.14
CA ASP A 428 -45.69 10.48 -23.01
C ASP A 428 -45.14 9.25 -22.28
N VAL A 429 -43.97 9.34 -21.69
CA VAL A 429 -43.38 8.23 -20.91
C VAL A 429 -44.25 7.88 -19.71
N GLU A 430 -44.80 6.68 -19.68
CA GLU A 430 -45.65 6.11 -18.62
C GLU A 430 -44.90 4.98 -17.90
N ALA A 431 -44.84 5.06 -16.58
CA ALA A 431 -44.26 3.98 -15.76
C ALA A 431 -45.23 2.78 -15.70
N ILE A 432 -44.74 1.59 -16.04
CA ILE A 432 -45.53 0.36 -16.08
C ILE A 432 -45.22 -0.59 -14.94
N ALA A 433 -43.99 -0.58 -14.39
CA ALA A 433 -43.63 -1.44 -13.26
C ALA A 433 -42.49 -0.88 -12.42
N VAL A 434 -42.49 -1.31 -11.16
CA VAL A 434 -41.37 -1.21 -10.21
C VAL A 434 -40.67 -2.56 -10.14
N ILE A 435 -39.35 -2.57 -10.29
CA ILE A 435 -38.52 -3.76 -10.15
C ILE A 435 -37.67 -3.58 -8.90
N GLU A 436 -37.85 -4.45 -7.92
CA GLU A 436 -37.05 -4.48 -6.70
C GLU A 436 -35.84 -5.40 -6.85
N ILE A 437 -34.67 -4.86 -6.59
CA ILE A 437 -33.40 -5.59 -6.62
C ILE A 437 -32.75 -5.53 -5.25
N LEU A 438 -32.32 -6.68 -4.75
CA LEU A 438 -31.57 -6.81 -3.51
C LEU A 438 -30.09 -7.05 -3.81
N ASP A 439 -29.27 -6.41 -3.01
CA ASP A 439 -27.82 -6.66 -2.93
C ASP A 439 -27.50 -7.13 -1.51
N PRO A 440 -27.36 -8.45 -1.28
CA PRO A 440 -27.25 -9.02 0.05
C PRO A 440 -25.97 -8.54 0.75
N ILE A 441 -26.07 -8.26 2.04
CA ILE A 441 -24.93 -7.90 2.90
C ILE A 441 -23.98 -9.11 2.97
N ARG A 442 -22.68 -8.85 3.01
CA ARG A 442 -21.65 -9.88 3.18
C ARG A 442 -21.74 -10.47 4.59
N GLU A 443 -21.57 -11.79 4.67
CA GLU A 443 -21.36 -12.46 5.95
C GLU A 443 -20.09 -11.93 6.63
N GLY A 444 -20.15 -11.59 7.92
CA GLY A 444 -19.02 -11.03 8.68
C GLY A 444 -18.76 -9.52 8.47
N ALA A 445 -19.58 -8.81 7.67
CA ALA A 445 -19.41 -7.37 7.48
C ALA A 445 -19.56 -6.59 8.82
N ALA A 446 -20.50 -6.98 9.66
CA ALA A 446 -20.72 -6.34 10.95
C ALA A 446 -19.52 -6.47 11.88
N GLU A 447 -18.94 -7.67 11.99
CA GLU A 447 -17.75 -7.92 12.79
C GLU A 447 -16.53 -7.14 12.27
N THR A 448 -16.41 -7.02 10.94
CA THR A 448 -15.34 -6.25 10.30
C THR A 448 -15.47 -4.75 10.58
N LEU A 449 -16.66 -4.18 10.46
CA LEU A 449 -16.92 -2.77 10.75
C LEU A 449 -16.69 -2.46 12.24
N ASP A 450 -17.17 -3.33 13.14
CA ASP A 450 -16.95 -3.20 14.59
C ASP A 450 -15.46 -3.29 14.94
N TYR A 451 -14.72 -4.24 14.35
CA TYR A 451 -13.27 -4.33 14.54
C TYR A 451 -12.56 -3.05 14.10
N LEU A 452 -12.84 -2.54 12.91
CA LEU A 452 -12.18 -1.34 12.37
C LEU A 452 -12.45 -0.12 13.27
N ARG A 453 -13.69 0.05 13.74
CA ARG A 453 -14.06 1.10 14.69
C ARG A 453 -13.31 0.93 16.04
N SER A 454 -13.22 -0.30 16.57
CA SER A 454 -12.47 -0.59 17.80
C SER A 454 -10.98 -0.26 17.68
N GLN A 455 -10.52 -0.09 16.44
CA GLN A 455 -9.14 0.29 16.11
C GLN A 455 -8.99 1.80 15.85
N ASP A 456 -9.95 2.64 16.28
CA ASP A 456 -9.97 4.10 16.09
C ASP A 456 -9.93 4.51 14.59
N VAL A 457 -10.55 3.72 13.71
CA VAL A 457 -10.74 4.07 12.30
C VAL A 457 -12.12 4.68 12.13
N ASP A 458 -12.19 5.94 11.68
CA ASP A 458 -13.43 6.61 11.29
C ASP A 458 -13.94 6.00 9.98
N LEU A 459 -15.17 5.51 9.99
CA LEU A 459 -15.78 4.83 8.84
C LEU A 459 -16.78 5.74 8.17
N LYS A 460 -16.66 5.91 6.85
CA LYS A 460 -17.58 6.67 6.02
C LYS A 460 -18.05 5.80 4.85
N ILE A 461 -19.35 5.88 4.53
CA ILE A 461 -19.91 5.17 3.37
C ILE A 461 -20.19 6.18 2.27
N ILE A 462 -19.65 5.92 1.08
CA ILE A 462 -19.78 6.80 -0.09
C ILE A 462 -20.39 5.98 -1.23
N SER A 463 -21.62 6.29 -1.65
CA SER A 463 -22.34 5.50 -2.63
C SER A 463 -23.06 6.38 -3.67
N GLY A 464 -23.17 5.87 -4.90
CA GLY A 464 -24.02 6.47 -5.93
C GLY A 464 -25.52 6.22 -5.74
N ASP A 465 -25.90 5.33 -4.81
CA ASP A 465 -27.29 4.96 -4.54
C ASP A 465 -28.02 5.98 -3.65
N ASN A 466 -29.34 5.82 -3.57
CA ASN A 466 -30.19 6.67 -2.73
C ASN A 466 -29.73 6.60 -1.25
N PRO A 467 -29.55 7.75 -0.56
CA PRO A 467 -29.02 7.78 0.80
C PRO A 467 -29.88 7.04 1.82
N VAL A 468 -31.20 7.00 1.65
CA VAL A 468 -32.11 6.26 2.53
C VAL A 468 -31.85 4.74 2.42
N THR A 469 -31.72 4.24 1.20
CA THR A 469 -31.37 2.84 0.93
C THR A 469 -29.99 2.49 1.52
N VAL A 470 -29.00 3.37 1.34
CA VAL A 470 -27.65 3.18 1.88
C VAL A 470 -27.67 3.16 3.40
N SER A 471 -28.40 4.08 4.04
CA SER A 471 -28.57 4.14 5.50
C SER A 471 -29.22 2.86 6.06
N TYR A 472 -30.26 2.34 5.39
CA TYR A 472 -30.88 1.09 5.79
C TYR A 472 -29.91 -0.10 5.72
N ILE A 473 -29.20 -0.24 4.60
CA ILE A 473 -28.19 -1.32 4.42
C ILE A 473 -27.07 -1.17 5.45
N ALA A 474 -26.62 0.05 5.71
CA ALA A 474 -25.60 0.34 6.71
C ALA A 474 -26.05 -0.09 8.11
N LYS A 475 -27.31 0.20 8.48
CA LYS A 475 -27.93 -0.25 9.74
C LYS A 475 -27.92 -1.77 9.86
N GLU A 476 -28.42 -2.46 8.84
CA GLU A 476 -28.46 -3.93 8.81
C GLU A 476 -27.05 -4.55 8.85
N ALA A 477 -26.04 -3.86 8.29
CA ALA A 477 -24.63 -4.24 8.37
C ALA A 477 -23.97 -3.88 9.71
N GLY A 478 -24.70 -3.34 10.69
CA GLY A 478 -24.14 -2.97 12.00
C GLY A 478 -23.35 -1.67 12.04
N PHE A 479 -23.52 -0.79 11.04
CA PHE A 479 -22.88 0.53 11.03
C PHE A 479 -23.58 1.50 11.98
N GLU A 480 -22.91 1.95 13.06
CA GLU A 480 -23.57 2.73 14.13
C GLU A 480 -24.08 4.10 13.70
N SER A 481 -23.31 4.81 12.83
CA SER A 481 -23.64 6.18 12.42
C SER A 481 -24.59 6.22 11.21
N TYR A 482 -25.46 5.21 11.05
CA TYR A 482 -26.36 5.09 9.89
C TYR A 482 -27.36 6.23 9.74
N GLU A 483 -27.70 6.94 10.83
CA GLU A 483 -28.61 8.09 10.80
C GLU A 483 -27.97 9.37 10.24
N SER A 484 -26.63 9.44 10.21
CA SER A 484 -25.87 10.58 9.69
C SER A 484 -25.67 10.43 8.19
N TYR A 485 -26.68 10.75 7.39
CA TYR A 485 -26.60 10.66 5.92
C TYR A 485 -27.03 11.93 5.20
N ILE A 486 -26.52 12.13 3.98
CA ILE A 486 -26.83 13.27 3.13
C ILE A 486 -27.03 12.84 1.67
N ASP A 487 -27.88 13.60 0.95
CA ASP A 487 -28.13 13.45 -0.49
C ASP A 487 -27.28 14.44 -1.28
N CYS A 488 -26.17 13.95 -1.84
CA CYS A 488 -25.18 14.78 -2.53
C CYS A 488 -25.69 15.34 -3.88
N SER A 489 -26.81 14.85 -4.42
CA SER A 489 -27.42 15.42 -5.62
C SER A 489 -28.12 16.77 -5.35
N LYS A 490 -28.28 17.15 -4.09
CA LYS A 490 -29.02 18.35 -3.66
C LYS A 490 -28.12 19.44 -3.06
N ILE A 491 -26.83 19.23 -3.01
CA ILE A 491 -25.84 20.13 -2.39
C ILE A 491 -24.76 20.50 -3.38
N GLU A 492 -24.22 21.70 -3.21
CA GLU A 492 -23.09 22.19 -3.98
C GLU A 492 -21.76 21.67 -3.40
N ASP A 493 -20.68 21.71 -4.20
CA ASP A 493 -19.36 21.21 -3.80
C ASP A 493 -18.78 21.89 -2.55
N ASP A 494 -19.02 23.19 -2.37
CA ASP A 494 -18.57 23.95 -1.18
C ASP A 494 -19.26 23.45 0.09
N GLU A 495 -20.56 23.14 0.03
CA GLU A 495 -21.30 22.58 1.15
C GLU A 495 -20.84 21.14 1.46
N LEU A 496 -20.52 20.36 0.44
CA LEU A 496 -19.97 19.03 0.59
C LEU A 496 -18.63 19.03 1.34
N VAL A 497 -17.78 20.03 1.06
CA VAL A 497 -16.50 20.23 1.75
C VAL A 497 -16.71 20.47 3.25
N ASP A 498 -17.67 21.33 3.62
CA ASP A 498 -17.96 21.64 5.03
C ASP A 498 -18.51 20.43 5.81
N LEU A 499 -19.24 19.55 5.13
CA LEU A 499 -19.90 18.39 5.73
C LEU A 499 -19.04 17.11 5.72
N ALA A 500 -17.91 17.11 5.01
CA ALA A 500 -17.08 15.91 4.79
C ALA A 500 -16.62 15.24 6.09
N GLU A 501 -16.25 15.98 7.13
CA GLU A 501 -15.81 15.42 8.42
C GLU A 501 -16.97 14.94 9.29
N SER A 502 -18.11 15.67 9.31
CA SER A 502 -19.23 15.44 10.23
C SER A 502 -20.22 14.38 9.76
N THR A 503 -20.31 14.12 8.46
CA THR A 503 -21.27 13.18 7.87
C THR A 503 -20.65 11.80 7.73
N ALA A 504 -21.42 10.75 8.03
CA ALA A 504 -20.98 9.36 7.96
C ALA A 504 -21.35 8.68 6.63
N ILE A 505 -22.49 9.03 6.02
CA ILE A 505 -23.01 8.40 4.81
C ILE A 505 -23.32 9.46 3.75
N PHE A 506 -22.74 9.28 2.58
CA PHE A 506 -22.94 10.13 1.41
C PHE A 506 -23.64 9.31 0.31
N GLY A 507 -24.86 9.69 -0.05
CA GLY A 507 -25.66 9.05 -1.11
C GLY A 507 -25.76 9.91 -2.36
N ARG A 508 -26.01 9.28 -3.52
CA ARG A 508 -26.07 9.91 -4.85
C ARG A 508 -24.83 10.73 -5.21
N VAL A 509 -23.67 10.22 -4.79
CA VAL A 509 -22.37 10.89 -4.98
C VAL A 509 -21.90 10.69 -6.41
N SER A 510 -21.55 11.76 -7.12
CA SER A 510 -20.91 11.69 -8.43
C SER A 510 -19.43 11.28 -8.31
N PRO A 511 -18.78 10.77 -9.38
CA PRO A 511 -17.35 10.46 -9.38
C PRO A 511 -16.46 11.64 -8.97
N HIS A 512 -16.81 12.86 -9.42
CA HIS A 512 -16.13 14.09 -9.03
C HIS A 512 -16.26 14.37 -7.52
N GLN A 513 -17.46 14.26 -6.97
CA GLN A 513 -17.72 14.46 -5.55
C GLN A 513 -17.05 13.40 -4.68
N LYS A 514 -16.97 12.12 -5.14
CA LYS A 514 -16.17 11.08 -4.45
C LYS A 514 -14.70 11.50 -4.29
N LYS A 515 -14.09 12.02 -5.36
CA LYS A 515 -12.73 12.55 -5.33
C LYS A 515 -12.60 13.74 -4.38
N LEU A 516 -13.53 14.70 -4.46
CA LEU A 516 -13.53 15.90 -3.63
C LEU A 516 -13.62 15.59 -2.14
N LEU A 517 -14.45 14.63 -1.74
CA LEU A 517 -14.54 14.13 -0.36
C LEU A 517 -13.21 13.63 0.15
N ILE A 518 -12.52 12.78 -0.63
CA ILE A 518 -11.19 12.25 -0.25
C ILE A 518 -10.18 13.40 -0.13
N GLN A 519 -10.17 14.35 -1.07
CA GLN A 519 -9.26 15.52 -1.02
C GLN A 519 -9.51 16.37 0.22
N THR A 520 -10.76 16.61 0.56
CA THR A 520 -11.15 17.39 1.75
C THR A 520 -10.70 16.72 3.04
N LEU A 521 -10.92 15.41 3.20
CA LEU A 521 -10.47 14.66 4.36
C LEU A 521 -8.94 14.69 4.49
N LYS A 522 -8.20 14.57 3.38
CA LYS A 522 -6.74 14.69 3.38
C LYS A 522 -6.28 16.10 3.74
N ALA A 523 -6.95 17.14 3.24
CA ALA A 523 -6.64 18.53 3.58
C ALA A 523 -6.88 18.82 5.07
N ALA A 524 -7.86 18.17 5.69
CA ALA A 524 -8.09 18.17 7.15
C ALA A 524 -7.02 17.38 7.95
N GLY A 525 -6.04 16.77 7.28
CA GLY A 525 -4.92 16.06 7.91
C GLY A 525 -5.21 14.59 8.21
N ARG A 526 -6.33 14.03 7.68
CA ARG A 526 -6.66 12.61 7.79
C ARG A 526 -5.77 11.78 6.86
N THR A 527 -5.51 10.56 7.27
CA THR A 527 -4.88 9.53 6.42
C THR A 527 -5.98 8.62 5.92
N THR A 528 -6.31 8.74 4.63
CA THR A 528 -7.49 8.13 4.05
C THR A 528 -7.21 6.81 3.36
N ALA A 529 -8.11 5.83 3.54
CA ALA A 529 -8.22 4.70 2.64
C ALA A 529 -9.59 4.72 1.93
N MET A 530 -9.65 4.18 0.71
CA MET A 530 -10.87 4.07 -0.07
C MET A 530 -11.02 2.64 -0.59
N THR A 531 -12.22 2.07 -0.42
CA THR A 531 -12.62 0.85 -1.12
C THR A 531 -13.55 1.21 -2.28
N GLY A 532 -13.48 0.46 -3.36
CA GLY A 532 -14.39 0.64 -4.51
C GLY A 532 -14.25 -0.53 -5.46
N ASP A 533 -15.26 -0.79 -6.28
CA ASP A 533 -15.28 -1.88 -7.26
C ASP A 533 -15.63 -1.44 -8.69
N GLY A 534 -16.12 -0.21 -8.86
CA GLY A 534 -16.58 0.31 -10.14
C GLY A 534 -15.66 1.37 -10.78
N VAL A 535 -15.82 1.58 -12.09
CA VAL A 535 -15.10 2.62 -12.86
C VAL A 535 -15.31 4.01 -12.24
N ASN A 536 -16.48 4.26 -11.65
CA ASN A 536 -16.84 5.52 -11.01
C ASN A 536 -15.99 5.84 -9.77
N ASP A 537 -15.28 4.86 -9.20
CA ASP A 537 -14.43 5.02 -8.03
C ASP A 537 -12.98 5.35 -8.36
N ILE A 538 -12.57 5.25 -9.63
CA ILE A 538 -11.19 5.40 -10.08
C ILE A 538 -10.56 6.69 -9.57
N LEU A 539 -11.27 7.82 -9.69
CA LEU A 539 -10.74 9.12 -9.27
C LEU A 539 -10.52 9.21 -7.75
N ALA A 540 -11.45 8.67 -6.96
CA ALA A 540 -11.36 8.62 -5.50
C ALA A 540 -10.28 7.62 -5.02
N LEU A 541 -10.20 6.44 -5.65
CA LEU A 541 -9.17 5.43 -5.36
C LEU A 541 -7.76 5.95 -5.62
N ARG A 542 -7.56 6.73 -6.68
CA ARG A 542 -6.25 7.37 -6.98
C ARG A 542 -5.90 8.48 -6.01
N GLU A 543 -6.89 9.20 -5.53
CA GLU A 543 -6.70 10.31 -4.59
C GLU A 543 -6.40 9.83 -3.18
N ALA A 544 -6.99 8.74 -2.73
CA ALA A 544 -6.78 8.16 -1.41
C ALA A 544 -5.31 7.80 -1.15
N ASP A 545 -4.89 7.86 0.13
CA ASP A 545 -3.53 7.45 0.52
C ASP A 545 -3.32 5.94 0.36
N CYS A 546 -4.38 5.15 0.51
CA CYS A 546 -4.40 3.72 0.26
C CYS A 546 -5.72 3.30 -0.40
N SER A 547 -5.66 2.57 -1.49
CA SER A 547 -6.82 2.03 -2.20
C SER A 547 -6.90 0.52 -2.09
N ILE A 548 -8.10 0.00 -1.82
CA ILE A 548 -8.39 -1.42 -1.64
C ILE A 548 -9.54 -1.78 -2.58
N VAL A 549 -9.37 -2.80 -3.42
CA VAL A 549 -10.41 -3.23 -4.35
C VAL A 549 -10.65 -4.73 -4.29
N MET A 550 -11.84 -5.16 -4.71
CA MET A 550 -12.22 -6.57 -4.82
C MET A 550 -11.80 -7.11 -6.19
N ALA A 551 -11.44 -8.39 -6.26
CA ALA A 551 -11.08 -9.03 -7.54
C ALA A 551 -12.26 -9.20 -8.49
N GLU A 552 -13.50 -9.28 -7.96
CA GLU A 552 -14.73 -9.31 -8.76
C GLU A 552 -15.13 -7.93 -9.30
N GLY A 553 -14.50 -6.84 -8.80
CA GLY A 553 -14.72 -5.49 -9.29
C GLY A 553 -14.14 -5.25 -10.69
N ASP A 554 -14.36 -4.03 -11.17
CA ASP A 554 -13.92 -3.62 -12.51
C ASP A 554 -12.40 -3.77 -12.69
N PRO A 555 -11.94 -4.28 -13.84
CA PRO A 555 -10.53 -4.39 -14.19
C PRO A 555 -9.73 -3.10 -14.02
N ALA A 556 -10.33 -1.98 -14.33
CA ALA A 556 -9.73 -0.66 -14.21
C ALA A 556 -9.34 -0.32 -12.78
N THR A 557 -10.25 -0.58 -11.84
CA THR A 557 -9.99 -0.31 -10.41
C THR A 557 -8.88 -1.20 -9.87
N ARG A 558 -8.82 -2.47 -10.32
CA ARG A 558 -7.77 -3.41 -9.92
C ARG A 558 -6.38 -2.97 -10.33
N GLN A 559 -6.21 -2.35 -11.51
CA GLN A 559 -4.89 -1.92 -11.99
C GLN A 559 -4.32 -0.72 -11.24
N ILE A 560 -5.17 0.14 -10.71
CA ILE A 560 -4.74 1.36 -10.01
C ILE A 560 -4.67 1.20 -8.50
N ALA A 561 -5.29 0.16 -7.95
CA ALA A 561 -5.38 -0.07 -6.51
C ALA A 561 -4.01 -0.41 -5.91
N ASN A 562 -3.81 -0.02 -4.66
CA ASN A 562 -2.65 -0.43 -3.89
C ASN A 562 -2.76 -1.88 -3.41
N LEU A 563 -3.98 -2.32 -3.10
CA LEU A 563 -4.30 -3.64 -2.57
C LEU A 563 -5.49 -4.23 -3.33
N VAL A 564 -5.39 -5.51 -3.72
CA VAL A 564 -6.49 -6.25 -4.37
C VAL A 564 -6.81 -7.50 -3.55
N LEU A 565 -8.06 -7.65 -3.13
CA LEU A 565 -8.58 -8.81 -2.42
C LEU A 565 -8.99 -9.87 -3.46
N LEU A 566 -8.10 -10.87 -3.72
CA LEU A 566 -8.29 -11.85 -4.80
C LEU A 566 -9.44 -12.83 -4.56
N ASN A 567 -9.90 -12.99 -3.33
CA ASN A 567 -11.10 -13.74 -2.95
C ASN A 567 -12.32 -12.84 -2.77
N SER A 568 -12.21 -11.56 -3.06
CA SER A 568 -13.25 -10.55 -2.90
C SER A 568 -13.90 -10.54 -1.51
N ASP A 569 -13.14 -10.86 -0.45
CA ASP A 569 -13.62 -10.94 0.91
C ASP A 569 -13.20 -9.70 1.73
N PHE A 570 -14.17 -8.84 2.07
CA PHE A 570 -13.96 -7.66 2.90
C PHE A 570 -13.44 -8.01 4.31
N ASN A 571 -13.69 -9.23 4.80
CA ASN A 571 -13.21 -9.71 6.09
C ASN A 571 -11.69 -9.87 6.17
N ASP A 572 -10.97 -9.76 5.06
CA ASP A 572 -9.50 -9.73 5.06
C ASP A 572 -8.91 -8.33 5.42
N VAL A 573 -9.70 -7.25 5.37
CA VAL A 573 -9.23 -5.88 5.68
C VAL A 573 -8.68 -5.75 7.10
N PRO A 574 -9.28 -6.32 8.16
CA PRO A 574 -8.71 -6.35 9.50
C PRO A 574 -7.30 -6.94 9.56
N GLU A 575 -7.04 -8.01 8.83
CA GLU A 575 -5.73 -8.64 8.83
C GLU A 575 -4.68 -7.81 8.09
N ILE A 576 -5.07 -7.07 7.04
CA ILE A 576 -4.17 -6.15 6.33
C ILE A 576 -3.77 -5.00 7.28
N LEU A 577 -4.75 -4.43 7.98
CA LEU A 577 -4.50 -3.40 9.00
C LEU A 577 -3.60 -3.93 10.11
N PHE A 578 -3.85 -5.15 10.58
CA PHE A 578 -3.05 -5.84 11.58
C PHE A 578 -1.58 -6.00 11.14
N GLU A 579 -1.33 -6.55 9.95
CA GLU A 579 0.04 -6.74 9.45
C GLU A 579 0.75 -5.41 9.23
N GLY A 580 0.05 -4.38 8.77
CA GLY A 580 0.57 -3.01 8.65
C GLY A 580 1.00 -2.45 10.03
N ARG A 581 0.10 -2.47 11.02
CA ARG A 581 0.38 -2.00 12.38
C ARG A 581 1.51 -2.78 13.04
N ARG A 582 1.55 -4.09 12.85
CA ARG A 582 2.65 -4.94 13.33
C ARG A 582 4.01 -4.44 12.84
N VAL A 583 4.12 -4.15 11.53
CA VAL A 583 5.36 -3.65 10.94
C VAL A 583 5.75 -2.30 11.54
N VAL A 584 4.86 -1.33 11.48
CA VAL A 584 5.15 0.05 11.90
C VAL A 584 5.48 0.14 13.38
N ASN A 585 4.67 -0.50 14.23
CA ASN A 585 4.86 -0.46 15.68
C ASN A 585 6.11 -1.22 16.13
N ASN A 586 6.42 -2.37 15.52
CA ASN A 586 7.62 -3.11 15.88
C ASN A 586 8.89 -2.37 15.43
N ILE A 587 8.89 -1.75 14.24
CA ILE A 587 10.01 -0.89 13.84
C ILE A 587 10.15 0.31 14.79
N GLY A 588 9.03 0.96 15.18
CA GLY A 588 9.05 2.04 16.18
C GLY A 588 9.63 1.61 17.53
N ARG A 589 9.32 0.39 17.94
CA ARG A 589 9.78 -0.20 19.20
C ARG A 589 11.28 -0.51 19.22
N ILE A 590 11.84 -0.99 18.11
CA ILE A 590 13.25 -1.37 18.03
C ILE A 590 14.18 -0.23 17.57
N ALA A 591 13.65 0.80 16.91
CA ALA A 591 14.44 1.91 16.38
C ALA A 591 15.34 2.60 17.43
N PRO A 592 14.88 2.85 18.67
CA PRO A 592 15.73 3.45 19.71
C PRO A 592 17.03 2.68 19.97
N ILE A 593 17.02 1.34 19.87
CA ILE A 593 18.21 0.50 20.10
C ILE A 593 19.33 0.87 19.11
N PHE A 594 18.98 1.07 17.84
CA PHE A 594 19.94 1.43 16.79
C PHE A 594 20.47 2.87 16.93
N PHE A 595 19.63 3.80 17.42
CA PHE A 595 20.03 5.18 17.57
C PHE A 595 20.97 5.43 18.76
N ILE A 596 20.97 4.59 19.77
CA ILE A 596 21.90 4.69 20.92
C ILE A 596 23.33 4.74 20.42
N LYS A 597 23.72 3.77 19.58
CA LYS A 597 25.07 3.67 19.04
C LYS A 597 25.44 4.89 18.20
N THR A 598 24.54 5.31 17.35
CA THR A 598 24.75 6.49 16.51
C THR A 598 24.99 7.73 17.36
N ILE A 599 24.16 7.97 18.37
CA ILE A 599 24.25 9.16 19.25
C ILE A 599 25.54 9.14 20.07
N TYR A 600 25.85 8.05 20.79
CA TYR A 600 27.05 8.05 21.63
C TYR A 600 28.32 8.11 20.80
N SER A 601 28.36 7.50 19.61
CA SER A 601 29.54 7.55 18.74
C SER A 601 29.80 8.97 18.22
N PHE A 602 28.76 9.71 17.86
CA PHE A 602 28.90 11.14 17.50
C PHE A 602 29.40 11.98 18.66
N ILE A 603 28.80 11.82 19.84
CA ILE A 603 29.19 12.60 21.02
C ILE A 603 30.63 12.29 21.41
N LEU A 604 31.00 11.00 21.49
CA LEU A 604 32.37 10.60 21.81
C LEU A 604 33.39 11.09 20.80
N ALA A 605 33.06 11.05 19.50
CA ALA A 605 33.92 11.56 18.46
C ALA A 605 34.15 13.09 18.59
N ILE A 606 33.08 13.86 18.88
CA ILE A 606 33.19 15.28 19.17
C ILE A 606 34.10 15.51 20.41
N ILE A 607 33.89 14.76 21.45
CA ILE A 607 34.68 14.88 22.69
C ILE A 607 36.16 14.51 22.43
N CYS A 608 36.44 13.49 21.62
CA CYS A 608 37.83 13.12 21.27
C CYS A 608 38.50 14.27 20.48
N ILE A 609 37.85 14.80 19.46
CA ILE A 609 38.37 15.95 18.67
C ILE A 609 38.53 17.18 19.58
N ALA A 610 37.52 17.52 20.39
CA ALA A 610 37.59 18.66 21.28
C ALA A 610 38.68 18.52 22.33
N SER A 611 38.90 17.31 22.88
CA SER A 611 39.98 17.05 23.84
C SER A 611 41.36 17.31 23.22
N ALA A 612 41.53 16.99 21.95
CA ALA A 612 42.78 17.22 21.25
C ALA A 612 43.06 18.70 20.94
N LEU A 613 42.01 19.53 20.87
CA LEU A 613 42.13 20.96 20.60
C LEU A 613 42.26 21.82 21.88
N LEU A 614 41.75 21.33 23.02
CA LEU A 614 41.56 22.12 24.26
C LEU A 614 42.46 21.73 25.42
N PHE A 615 43.02 20.48 25.44
CA PHE A 615 43.74 19.93 26.57
C PHE A 615 45.16 19.46 26.23
N ASP A 616 46.02 19.39 27.25
CA ASP A 616 47.38 18.84 27.13
C ASP A 616 47.36 17.34 26.80
N ILE A 617 48.46 16.84 26.22
CA ILE A 617 48.63 15.46 25.75
C ILE A 617 48.24 14.39 26.75
N ASN A 618 48.40 14.63 28.03
CA ASN A 618 48.12 13.70 29.14
C ASN A 618 46.61 13.47 29.38
N TYR A 619 45.73 14.34 28.88
CA TYR A 619 44.27 14.27 29.02
C TYR A 619 43.54 13.95 27.73
N LEU A 620 44.26 13.59 26.68
CA LEU A 620 43.67 13.28 25.41
C LEU A 620 42.84 12.00 25.45
N LEU A 621 41.58 12.11 25.06
CA LEU A 621 40.67 10.97 24.90
C LEU A 621 40.86 10.30 23.56
N ILE A 622 41.15 9.02 23.54
CA ILE A 622 41.11 8.16 22.32
C ILE A 622 39.76 7.48 22.29
N PHE A 623 39.20 7.30 21.06
CA PHE A 623 37.94 6.57 20.90
C PHE A 623 38.08 5.17 21.55
N PRO A 624 37.19 4.81 22.49
CA PRO A 624 37.49 3.75 23.50
C PRO A 624 37.32 2.32 23.00
N PHE A 625 36.76 2.13 21.81
CA PHE A 625 36.36 0.81 21.25
C PHE A 625 37.11 0.48 19.96
N ILE A 626 37.15 -0.81 19.61
CA ILE A 626 37.65 -1.32 18.33
C ILE A 626 36.53 -2.00 17.53
N PRO A 627 36.64 -2.16 16.20
CA PRO A 627 35.53 -2.64 15.35
C PRO A 627 34.98 -4.01 15.78
N ILE A 628 35.82 -4.94 16.21
CA ILE A 628 35.38 -6.28 16.62
C ILE A 628 34.52 -6.24 17.89
N GLN A 629 34.81 -5.35 18.84
CA GLN A 629 34.00 -5.13 20.05
C GLN A 629 32.60 -4.67 19.73
N ILE A 630 32.48 -3.67 18.84
CA ILE A 630 31.19 -3.16 18.36
C ILE A 630 30.42 -4.26 17.65
N THR A 631 31.09 -5.09 16.84
CA THR A 631 30.44 -6.17 16.08
C THR A 631 29.76 -7.20 16.98
N LEU A 632 30.38 -7.56 18.12
CA LEU A 632 29.81 -8.52 19.07
C LEU A 632 28.60 -7.93 19.79
N ILE A 633 28.66 -6.65 20.18
CA ILE A 633 27.52 -5.92 20.77
C ILE A 633 26.40 -5.80 19.74
N ASP A 634 26.72 -5.43 18.51
CA ASP A 634 25.75 -5.36 17.42
C ASP A 634 24.99 -6.69 17.29
N GLN A 635 25.63 -7.83 17.43
CA GLN A 635 24.98 -9.13 17.30
C GLN A 635 23.95 -9.40 18.39
N PHE A 636 24.27 -9.12 19.67
CA PHE A 636 23.43 -9.48 20.82
C PHE A 636 22.48 -8.36 21.30
N VAL A 637 22.73 -7.12 20.90
CA VAL A 637 21.90 -5.97 21.26
C VAL A 637 21.10 -5.45 20.06
N GLU A 638 21.74 -5.19 18.91
CA GLU A 638 21.12 -4.56 17.75
C GLU A 638 20.63 -5.57 16.69
N GLY A 639 21.21 -6.78 16.64
CA GLY A 639 20.89 -7.78 15.61
C GLY A 639 19.77 -8.72 16.03
N PHE A 640 20.11 -9.71 16.88
CA PHE A 640 19.21 -10.81 17.20
C PHE A 640 17.91 -10.38 17.93
N PRO A 641 17.92 -9.58 19.01
CA PRO A 641 16.69 -9.20 19.69
C PRO A 641 15.75 -8.36 18.83
N PRO A 642 16.19 -7.29 18.13
CA PRO A 642 15.35 -6.54 17.22
C PRO A 642 14.79 -7.39 16.07
N PHE A 643 15.58 -8.31 15.52
CA PHE A 643 15.12 -9.24 14.48
C PHE A 643 13.93 -10.07 14.96
N VAL A 644 14.04 -10.70 16.15
CA VAL A 644 12.94 -11.51 16.73
C VAL A 644 11.71 -10.64 17.01
N LEU A 645 11.89 -9.48 17.65
CA LEU A 645 10.81 -8.56 18.01
C LEU A 645 10.07 -8.00 16.78
N THR A 646 10.71 -7.93 15.62
CA THR A 646 10.10 -7.43 14.37
C THR A 646 8.91 -8.28 13.95
N PHE A 647 8.89 -9.57 14.27
CA PHE A 647 7.82 -10.51 13.87
C PHE A 647 6.74 -10.69 14.93
N GLU A 648 6.86 -10.02 16.05
CA GLU A 648 5.93 -10.18 17.17
C GLU A 648 4.58 -9.49 16.88
N ARG A 649 3.48 -10.04 17.42
CA ARG A 649 2.14 -9.46 17.28
C ARG A 649 2.05 -8.13 18.02
N ASN A 650 1.65 -7.05 17.32
CA ASN A 650 1.52 -5.71 17.88
C ASN A 650 0.45 -4.92 17.10
N ILE A 651 -0.72 -4.75 17.71
CA ILE A 651 -1.92 -4.17 17.10
C ILE A 651 -2.23 -2.75 17.57
N LYS A 652 -1.39 -2.16 18.41
CA LYS A 652 -1.64 -0.81 18.93
C LYS A 652 -1.83 0.20 17.79
N PRO A 653 -2.58 1.29 18.01
CA PRO A 653 -2.60 2.41 17.07
C PRO A 653 -1.18 2.92 16.78
N VAL A 654 -0.98 3.38 15.56
CA VAL A 654 0.34 3.82 15.10
C VAL A 654 0.62 5.25 15.55
N GLU A 655 1.80 5.46 16.12
CA GLU A 655 2.22 6.78 16.57
C GLU A 655 2.61 7.72 15.42
N LYS A 656 2.20 8.99 15.53
CA LYS A 656 2.41 9.98 14.48
C LYS A 656 3.88 10.44 14.35
N HIS A 657 4.66 10.45 15.46
CA HIS A 657 5.99 11.06 15.52
C HIS A 657 7.13 10.05 15.74
N PHE A 658 7.20 9.03 14.88
CA PHE A 658 8.18 7.94 14.92
C PHE A 658 9.62 8.37 15.24
N LEU A 659 10.17 9.34 14.48
CA LEU A 659 11.57 9.73 14.58
C LEU A 659 11.88 10.47 15.89
N LYS A 660 11.04 11.46 16.23
CA LYS A 660 11.20 12.27 17.45
C LYS A 660 11.19 11.37 18.67
N ARG A 661 10.22 10.47 18.76
CA ARG A 661 10.10 9.51 19.85
C ARG A 661 11.30 8.57 19.91
N SER A 662 11.71 7.98 18.78
CA SER A 662 12.84 7.03 18.77
C SER A 662 14.14 7.67 19.25
N LEU A 663 14.43 8.92 18.84
CA LEU A 663 15.60 9.66 19.29
C LEU A 663 15.49 10.02 20.78
N HIS A 664 14.32 10.46 21.23
CA HIS A 664 14.09 10.81 22.64
C HIS A 664 14.27 9.59 23.57
N LEU A 665 13.78 8.42 23.14
CA LEU A 665 13.96 7.17 23.87
C LEU A 665 15.41 6.66 23.86
N ALA A 666 16.20 6.94 22.83
CA ALA A 666 17.60 6.51 22.74
C ALA A 666 18.56 7.39 23.56
N LEU A 667 18.25 8.68 23.72
CA LEU A 667 19.15 9.69 24.26
C LEU A 667 19.67 9.38 25.70
N PRO A 668 18.85 8.96 26.69
CA PRO A 668 19.35 8.66 28.03
C PRO A 668 20.38 7.55 28.01
N ASN A 669 20.14 6.46 27.26
CA ASN A 669 21.09 5.33 27.20
C ASN A 669 22.39 5.76 26.50
N ALA A 670 22.31 6.57 25.47
CA ALA A 670 23.51 7.09 24.78
C ALA A 670 24.34 7.99 25.71
N LEU A 671 23.69 8.86 26.49
CA LEU A 671 24.36 9.70 27.47
C LEU A 671 24.98 8.88 28.61
N MET A 672 24.32 7.82 29.09
CA MET A 672 24.90 6.89 30.07
C MET A 672 26.15 6.21 29.52
N VAL A 673 26.20 5.83 28.24
CA VAL A 673 27.42 5.28 27.61
C VAL A 673 28.53 6.33 27.60
N VAL A 674 28.24 7.55 27.13
CA VAL A 674 29.24 8.64 27.13
C VAL A 674 29.79 8.91 28.53
N PHE A 675 28.90 9.05 29.50
CA PHE A 675 29.31 9.26 30.91
C PHE A 675 30.16 8.10 31.43
N SER A 676 29.77 6.85 31.17
CA SER A 676 30.53 5.68 31.61
C SER A 676 31.96 5.67 31.07
N VAL A 677 32.13 5.97 29.78
CA VAL A 677 33.45 6.04 29.11
C VAL A 677 34.28 7.15 29.74
N LEU A 678 33.75 8.37 29.91
CA LEU A 678 34.45 9.50 30.48
C LEU A 678 34.85 9.19 31.94
N PHE A 679 33.91 8.68 32.71
CA PHE A 679 34.17 8.31 34.12
C PHE A 679 35.28 7.25 34.24
N VAL A 680 35.18 6.15 33.50
CA VAL A 680 36.17 5.05 33.53
C VAL A 680 37.57 5.55 33.13
N ARG A 681 37.67 6.44 32.12
CA ARG A 681 38.95 7.00 31.69
C ARG A 681 39.56 7.95 32.72
N LEU A 682 38.76 8.88 33.26
CA LEU A 682 39.26 9.86 34.25
C LEU A 682 39.56 9.18 35.60
N TRP A 683 38.65 8.35 36.08
CA TRP A 683 38.81 7.65 37.35
C TRP A 683 39.93 6.61 37.29
N GLY A 684 39.99 5.81 36.19
CA GLY A 684 41.03 4.82 36.00
C GLY A 684 42.43 5.42 35.87
N ALA A 685 42.56 6.53 35.13
CA ALA A 685 43.82 7.25 35.02
C ALA A 685 44.29 7.78 36.38
N HIS A 686 43.36 8.34 37.21
CA HIS A 686 43.68 8.83 38.55
C HIS A 686 44.12 7.70 39.51
N HIS A 687 43.55 6.49 39.33
CA HIS A 687 43.88 5.34 40.21
C HIS A 687 44.93 4.41 39.60
N GLY A 688 45.55 4.76 38.46
CA GLY A 688 46.61 3.97 37.83
C GLY A 688 46.17 2.65 37.23
N TRP A 689 44.91 2.56 36.76
CA TRP A 689 44.40 1.37 36.09
C TRP A 689 45.09 1.14 34.72
N SER A 690 45.26 -0.13 34.39
CA SER A 690 45.80 -0.46 33.05
C SER A 690 44.81 -0.06 31.92
N SER A 691 45.34 0.21 30.75
CA SER A 691 44.50 0.47 29.57
C SER A 691 43.55 -0.70 29.28
N LEU A 692 43.97 -1.92 29.56
CA LEU A 692 43.16 -3.14 29.36
C LEU A 692 42.00 -3.16 30.36
N ASP A 693 42.22 -2.81 31.65
CA ASP A 693 41.15 -2.75 32.66
C ASP A 693 40.11 -1.69 32.32
N MET A 694 40.54 -0.50 31.86
CA MET A 694 39.65 0.59 31.47
C MET A 694 38.84 0.21 30.23
N SER A 695 39.45 -0.42 29.19
CA SER A 695 38.79 -0.89 28.01
C SER A 695 37.78 -1.99 28.32
N THR A 696 38.19 -2.96 29.16
CA THR A 696 37.32 -4.05 29.62
C THR A 696 36.08 -3.55 30.33
N LEU A 697 36.24 -2.66 31.31
CA LEU A 697 35.13 -2.10 32.06
C LEU A 697 34.17 -1.29 31.15
N SER A 698 34.71 -0.45 30.25
CA SER A 698 33.94 0.33 29.28
C SER A 698 33.13 -0.58 28.34
N TYR A 699 33.72 -1.70 27.91
CA TYR A 699 33.06 -2.66 27.03
C TYR A 699 31.87 -3.37 27.71
N TYR A 700 32.06 -3.88 28.94
CA TYR A 700 30.96 -4.50 29.69
C TYR A 700 29.86 -3.51 30.04
N LEU A 701 30.17 -2.25 30.40
CA LEU A 701 29.19 -1.20 30.63
C LEU A 701 28.41 -0.87 29.36
N LEU A 702 29.07 -0.77 28.18
CA LEU A 702 28.40 -0.51 26.92
C LEU A 702 27.36 -1.61 26.57
N GLY A 703 27.75 -2.89 26.69
CA GLY A 703 26.83 -4.01 26.47
C GLY A 703 25.65 -4.01 27.45
N SER A 704 25.93 -3.79 28.74
CA SER A 704 24.91 -3.77 29.80
C SER A 704 23.90 -2.63 29.65
N ILE A 705 24.35 -1.42 29.31
CA ILE A 705 23.49 -0.27 29.01
C ILE A 705 22.66 -0.56 27.75
N GLY A 706 23.23 -1.23 26.73
CA GLY A 706 22.51 -1.70 25.57
C GLY A 706 21.36 -2.64 25.93
N PHE A 707 21.58 -3.60 26.85
CA PHE A 707 20.53 -4.51 27.31
C PHE A 707 19.39 -3.82 28.08
N LEU A 708 19.60 -2.71 28.76
CA LEU A 708 18.49 -1.93 29.32
C LEU A 708 17.50 -1.51 28.23
N SER A 709 17.99 -1.14 27.04
CA SER A 709 17.14 -0.79 25.91
C SER A 709 16.41 -2.01 25.33
N VAL A 710 17.07 -3.16 25.25
CA VAL A 710 16.45 -4.43 24.84
C VAL A 710 15.36 -4.84 25.83
N ILE A 711 15.60 -4.72 27.13
CA ILE A 711 14.60 -5.00 28.17
C ILE A 711 13.38 -4.09 27.97
N ARG A 712 13.57 -2.78 27.77
CA ARG A 712 12.47 -1.85 27.49
C ARG A 712 11.68 -2.27 26.25
N ALA A 713 12.36 -2.65 25.17
CA ALA A 713 11.72 -3.14 23.96
C ALA A 713 10.96 -4.46 24.20
N CYS A 714 11.28 -5.24 25.18
CA CYS A 714 10.61 -6.48 25.57
C CYS A 714 9.44 -6.28 26.55
N LEU A 715 9.16 -5.06 27.02
CA LEU A 715 8.03 -4.79 27.90
C LEU A 715 6.70 -4.70 27.12
N PRO A 716 5.57 -5.18 27.69
CA PRO A 716 5.46 -6.02 28.90
C PRO A 716 6.08 -7.40 28.68
N LEU A 717 6.65 -7.98 29.74
CA LEU A 717 7.34 -9.27 29.67
C LEU A 717 6.34 -10.41 29.44
N ASN A 718 6.72 -11.33 28.57
CA ASN A 718 6.14 -12.67 28.44
C ASN A 718 7.27 -13.71 28.41
N ILE A 719 6.92 -14.99 28.42
CA ILE A 719 7.90 -16.09 28.49
C ILE A 719 8.92 -15.98 27.34
N TRP A 720 8.45 -15.74 26.10
CA TRP A 720 9.31 -15.64 24.93
C TRP A 720 10.26 -14.45 24.97
N ARG A 721 9.79 -13.29 25.42
CA ARG A 721 10.60 -12.08 25.61
C ARG A 721 11.61 -12.27 26.75
N GLY A 722 11.22 -12.97 27.82
CA GLY A 722 12.12 -13.35 28.88
C GLY A 722 13.25 -14.26 28.39
N LEU A 723 12.91 -15.29 27.62
CA LEU A 723 13.90 -16.17 27.00
C LEU A 723 14.82 -15.42 26.03
N LEU A 724 14.28 -14.49 25.24
CA LEU A 724 15.05 -13.64 24.34
C LEU A 724 16.08 -12.79 25.09
N ILE A 725 15.69 -12.16 26.19
CA ILE A 725 16.59 -11.38 27.04
C ILE A 725 17.68 -12.28 27.63
N ILE A 726 17.31 -13.42 28.23
CA ILE A 726 18.27 -14.36 28.83
C ILE A 726 19.26 -14.85 27.76
N PHE A 727 18.78 -15.25 26.60
CA PHE A 727 19.64 -15.70 25.47
C PHE A 727 20.62 -14.60 25.07
N SER A 728 20.15 -13.37 24.90
CA SER A 728 20.97 -12.25 24.45
C SER A 728 22.02 -11.86 25.49
N VAL A 729 21.62 -11.76 26.77
CA VAL A 729 22.52 -11.41 27.87
C VAL A 729 23.55 -12.54 28.09
N CYS A 730 23.12 -13.79 28.25
CA CYS A 730 24.03 -14.92 28.43
C CYS A 730 24.94 -15.10 27.21
N GLY A 731 24.41 -15.00 26.01
CA GLY A 731 25.17 -15.09 24.79
C GLY A 731 26.30 -14.04 24.70
N PHE A 732 25.98 -12.79 25.06
CA PHE A 732 26.99 -11.72 25.08
C PHE A 732 28.10 -11.99 26.14
N TYR A 733 27.74 -12.27 27.37
CA TYR A 733 28.75 -12.47 28.42
C TYR A 733 29.58 -13.73 28.21
N LEU A 734 28.98 -14.83 27.76
CA LEU A 734 29.69 -16.06 27.39
C LEU A 734 30.66 -15.81 26.23
N SER A 735 30.17 -15.14 25.17
CA SER A 735 31.02 -14.80 24.02
C SER A 735 32.15 -13.86 24.40
N ALA A 736 31.90 -12.86 25.23
CA ALA A 736 32.92 -11.94 25.75
C ALA A 736 33.98 -12.69 26.59
N PHE A 737 33.56 -13.68 27.37
CA PHE A 737 34.48 -14.49 28.15
C PHE A 737 35.36 -15.42 27.33
N TYR A 738 34.74 -16.17 26.38
CA TYR A 738 35.47 -17.13 25.54
C TYR A 738 36.30 -16.47 24.43
N LEU A 739 35.82 -15.35 23.87
CA LEU A 739 36.49 -14.63 22.79
C LEU A 739 37.32 -13.44 23.25
N LYS A 740 37.63 -13.34 24.57
CA LYS A 740 38.34 -12.20 25.15
C LYS A 740 39.63 -11.83 24.42
N GLY A 741 40.40 -12.83 23.96
CA GLY A 741 41.63 -12.60 23.20
C GLY A 741 41.37 -12.01 21.79
N LEU A 742 40.26 -12.38 21.14
CA LEU A 742 39.91 -11.86 19.84
C LEU A 742 39.41 -10.42 19.94
N ILE A 743 38.60 -10.11 20.97
CA ILE A 743 38.00 -8.78 21.17
C ILE A 743 38.90 -7.86 22.04
N GLU A 744 40.10 -8.29 22.38
CA GLU A 744 41.13 -7.53 23.07
C GLU A 744 40.63 -6.94 24.42
N ILE A 745 39.94 -7.75 25.22
CA ILE A 745 39.52 -7.40 26.57
C ILE A 745 40.08 -8.38 27.60
N GLY A 746 40.13 -7.92 28.85
CA GLY A 746 40.46 -8.73 30.03
C GLY A 746 39.22 -9.32 30.70
N THR A 747 39.41 -9.71 31.95
CA THR A 747 38.34 -10.03 32.89
C THR A 747 38.17 -8.89 33.90
N LEU A 748 36.96 -8.71 34.42
CA LEU A 748 36.74 -7.74 35.48
C LEU A 748 37.53 -8.18 36.72
N THR A 749 38.39 -7.30 37.23
CA THR A 749 39.25 -7.53 38.37
C THR A 749 38.52 -7.25 39.68
N ALA A 750 39.11 -7.62 40.83
CA ALA A 750 38.56 -7.28 42.13
C ALA A 750 38.42 -5.76 42.36
N VAL A 751 39.14 -4.94 41.59
CA VAL A 751 39.06 -3.46 41.63
C VAL A 751 37.98 -2.94 40.70
N THR A 752 37.87 -3.44 39.47
CA THR A 752 36.93 -2.93 38.45
C THR A 752 35.52 -3.49 38.62
N PHE A 753 35.35 -4.69 39.19
CA PHE A 753 34.03 -5.33 39.38
C PHE A 753 33.07 -4.54 40.31
N PRO A 754 33.52 -4.04 41.51
CA PRO A 754 32.69 -3.19 42.37
C PRO A 754 32.25 -1.89 41.67
N VAL A 755 33.16 -1.28 40.89
CA VAL A 755 32.85 -0.07 40.11
C VAL A 755 31.82 -0.36 39.03
N TYR A 756 31.94 -1.51 38.35
CA TYR A 756 30.95 -1.98 37.41
C TYR A 756 29.55 -2.09 38.04
N LEU A 757 29.45 -2.75 39.22
CA LEU A 757 28.18 -2.92 39.92
C LEU A 757 27.57 -1.58 40.36
N ALA A 758 28.40 -0.67 40.88
CA ALA A 758 27.95 0.66 41.32
C ALA A 758 27.42 1.50 40.19
N LEU A 759 28.14 1.51 39.05
CA LEU A 759 27.68 2.23 37.83
C LEU A 759 26.43 1.60 37.26
N MET A 760 26.33 0.27 37.20
CA MET A 760 25.12 -0.40 36.71
C MET A 760 23.90 -0.16 37.58
N ALA A 761 24.05 -0.11 38.92
CA ALA A 761 22.97 0.27 39.83
C ALA A 761 22.51 1.71 39.57
N LEU A 762 23.45 2.66 39.42
CA LEU A 762 23.14 4.05 39.07
C LEU A 762 22.42 4.16 37.74
N PHE A 763 22.95 3.51 36.68
CA PHE A 763 22.37 3.57 35.35
C PHE A 763 21.01 2.90 35.27
N THR A 764 20.80 1.81 35.98
CA THR A 764 19.48 1.18 36.08
C THR A 764 18.46 2.13 36.73
N GLY A 765 18.85 2.83 37.79
CA GLY A 765 18.01 3.86 38.43
C GLY A 765 17.66 5.00 37.50
N ILE A 766 18.67 5.57 36.79
CA ILE A 766 18.45 6.62 35.77
C ILE A 766 17.54 6.13 34.65
N PHE A 767 17.77 4.91 34.19
CA PHE A 767 16.97 4.31 33.12
C PHE A 767 15.50 4.15 33.54
N ILE A 768 15.22 3.68 34.75
CA ILE A 768 13.85 3.55 35.27
C ILE A 768 13.18 4.92 35.32
N LEU A 769 13.85 5.93 35.91
CA LEU A 769 13.34 7.30 36.01
C LEU A 769 13.08 7.90 34.63
N ALA A 770 14.03 7.75 33.71
CA ALA A 770 13.87 8.22 32.34
C ALA A 770 12.70 7.52 31.60
N THR A 771 12.53 6.21 31.83
CA THR A 771 11.43 5.45 31.24
C THR A 771 10.06 5.88 31.76
N ILE A 772 9.96 6.15 33.07
CA ILE A 772 8.74 6.68 33.70
C ILE A 772 8.40 8.07 33.13
N TYR A 773 9.40 8.97 33.08
CA TYR A 773 9.23 10.32 32.56
C TYR A 773 8.78 10.29 31.09
N GLN A 774 9.44 9.50 30.27
CA GLN A 774 9.12 9.36 28.83
C GLN A 774 7.74 8.76 28.58
N LYS A 775 7.26 7.88 29.47
CA LYS A 775 5.89 7.38 29.41
C LYS A 775 4.89 8.51 29.64
N TYR A 776 5.13 9.39 30.59
CA TYR A 776 4.27 10.54 30.90
C TYR A 776 4.19 11.57 29.77
N GLU A 777 5.22 11.70 28.93
CA GLU A 777 5.29 12.67 27.84
C GLU A 777 4.60 12.17 26.56
N PHE A 778 4.48 10.85 26.36
CA PHE A 778 4.00 10.26 25.11
C PHE A 778 2.69 9.46 25.25
N ASP A 779 2.20 9.19 26.45
CA ASP A 779 0.85 8.70 26.73
C ASP A 779 -0.09 9.90 26.98
#